data_1c3a400488f803d499f3da5d696904dc
#
_entry.id   1c3a400488f803d499f3da5d696904dc
#
_cell.length_a   1.000
_cell.length_b   1.000
_cell.length_c   1.000
_cell.angle_alpha   90.00
_cell.angle_beta   90.00
_cell.angle_gamma   90.00
#
_symmetry.space_group_name_H-M   'P 1'
#
loop_
_entity.id
_entity.type
_entity.pdbx_description
1 polymer ?
#
loop_
_entity_poly.entity_id
_entity_poly.type
_entity_poly.pdbx_seq_one_letter_code
_entity_poly.pdbx_strand_id
1 'polypeptide(L)'
;MVASIGAVAASSQGVSYYERDGYYAKDDPDHRDASAWAGKGADALGLSGPVDPDVFTAILEGRVPDGPRLGRPGKDGEIVHRPGRDLTLSAPKSVSLTALVGGDARVAEAHGRAVERTLAWVEERAVETRMKDPDGAGMIRAGDQKAVIATFRHETSRNLDPQLHTHAVIANMVQGEDGKWRTMANEKLYSSKMLIGALYRGELARELGTLGYGIEKTHADGRFEIAGVSRDVIDAYSTRRAEIEAAMDGRGLGTPAENQRAAQRAALMTRAAKRDVDRAELREMWQRQADGLSFDARALTADAMERSQDASVKDRGVGREAASNGARVRQGDLFDPPPQSPADAAMAWAVEHLSEREAVFAKTDLLAAALAWKPGAVTIGEAEAAVARLEKDGTLHACGLPQWGESLTTDKAVADEKETIALMERGQGASRPVMRSWIAGPLLHNGRLTVGQKEAVKTILSSKDRVVGVQGYAGTGKTTMLDRARQLAAKSGYRTIGVAPSASAARTLAAEAGIETETLQRLLARNAGIAEGRLTRKGAREMRAAFRKTVLVVDEGSLASTVQARDLLRIAAAIRIPRVVLVGDRKQLDAVDAGKPFAQLQAAGMKTAVMDEILRQKDVELKEAVRASLAGEIGRAFGKLGDRIAEVNPDNLAGAAAARWLRLSPRERDNTGLMAPSHALRTEINGHIRERLARDGVIRGPSFENERLVSRGYTSAEKMVAGNYSPGDVVAFHRDYKSLGVAKGDERRVAGVDHRMGTVTLEGPEGQSVAWRPRAVGAKRGAVEIYRTESMELRAGDRIRWTRNDTGLGLVNSDTAEVTSVRGGRVSFRVGDGRTLELGKNDPQMRHLDHAWASTVHAFQGRTVDNVIAVMEAKHPKLSTQKSFYVEISRARHNAELVTDDAKELRETLEAATGERVSALEGIGVAEKALAEEKARSRGKERGRGLEGMLERPAGTRDEAADRGREPERDKAPEQERAAEMDKSRGSRGIEMEM
;
A
#
# COMPACT_ATOMS: atom_id res chain seq x y z
N MET A 1 12.16 -15.26 1.31
CA MET A 1 12.66 -14.07 0.59
C MET A 1 13.56 -14.54 -0.52
N VAL A 2 13.45 -14.00 -1.71
CA VAL A 2 14.25 -14.44 -2.87
C VAL A 2 15.46 -13.53 -3.09
N ALA A 3 15.39 -12.27 -2.65
CA ALA A 3 16.53 -11.36 -2.61
C ALA A 3 16.63 -10.72 -1.22
N SER A 4 17.81 -10.71 -0.64
CA SER A 4 18.08 -10.00 0.61
C SER A 4 19.34 -9.16 0.46
N ILE A 5 19.38 -8.01 1.17
CA ILE A 5 20.53 -7.12 1.19
C ILE A 5 20.96 -6.98 2.65
N GLY A 6 22.17 -7.44 2.94
CA GLY A 6 22.80 -7.40 4.25
C GLY A 6 24.01 -6.46 4.28
N ALA A 7 24.44 -6.08 5.47
CA ALA A 7 25.75 -5.46 5.65
C ALA A 7 26.80 -6.59 5.71
N VAL A 8 27.92 -6.41 5.04
CA VAL A 8 29.09 -7.28 5.20
C VAL A 8 29.72 -6.95 6.54
N ALA A 9 30.03 -7.99 7.34
CA ALA A 9 30.75 -7.86 8.61
C ALA A 9 32.17 -7.29 8.39
N ALA A 10 32.84 -6.90 9.47
CA ALA A 10 34.22 -6.41 9.39
C ALA A 10 35.13 -7.38 8.60
N SER A 11 36.07 -6.84 7.86
CA SER A 11 36.83 -7.53 6.80
C SER A 11 37.36 -8.92 7.16
N SER A 12 37.96 -9.09 8.35
CA SER A 12 38.50 -10.37 8.81
C SER A 12 37.43 -11.43 9.14
N GLN A 13 36.25 -11.03 9.60
CA GLN A 13 35.12 -11.93 9.85
C GLN A 13 34.33 -12.22 8.58
N GLY A 14 34.26 -11.24 7.67
CA GLY A 14 33.55 -11.36 6.39
C GLY A 14 34.18 -12.42 5.50
N VAL A 15 35.50 -12.37 5.30
CA VAL A 15 36.22 -13.33 4.46
C VAL A 15 36.06 -14.74 5.01
N SER A 16 36.29 -14.94 6.32
CA SER A 16 36.10 -16.26 6.95
C SER A 16 34.66 -16.75 6.93
N TYR A 17 33.67 -15.85 6.80
CA TYR A 17 32.26 -16.21 6.68
C TYR A 17 31.95 -16.78 5.29
N TYR A 18 32.38 -16.11 4.21
CA TYR A 18 32.12 -16.55 2.84
C TYR A 18 32.98 -17.75 2.44
N GLU A 19 34.23 -17.90 2.95
CA GLU A 19 35.07 -19.04 2.75
C GLU A 19 34.62 -20.28 3.56
N ARG A 20 34.10 -20.06 4.80
CA ARG A 20 33.66 -21.17 5.68
C ARG A 20 32.19 -21.51 5.49
N ASP A 21 31.39 -20.72 4.77
CA ASP A 21 30.00 -21.05 4.51
C ASP A 21 29.80 -22.05 3.37
N GLY A 22 30.88 -22.40 2.62
CA GLY A 22 30.93 -23.70 1.95
C GLY A 22 30.96 -24.77 3.03
N TYR A 23 29.88 -25.46 3.27
CA TYR A 23 29.74 -26.57 4.22
C TYR A 23 30.58 -27.79 3.85
N TYR A 24 31.58 -27.63 3.01
CA TYR A 24 32.42 -28.64 2.41
C TYR A 24 33.87 -28.58 2.94
N ALA A 25 34.56 -29.70 2.91
CA ALA A 25 35.97 -29.75 3.29
C ALA A 25 36.78 -28.76 2.42
N LYS A 26 37.77 -28.09 3.03
CA LYS A 26 38.61 -27.09 2.39
C LYS A 26 39.34 -27.55 1.12
N ASP A 27 39.44 -28.85 0.94
CA ASP A 27 40.16 -29.51 -0.16
C ASP A 27 39.25 -30.00 -1.31
N ASP A 28 37.94 -29.64 -1.29
CA ASP A 28 37.02 -30.00 -2.36
C ASP A 28 37.30 -29.10 -3.59
N PRO A 29 37.77 -29.67 -4.74
CA PRO A 29 38.04 -28.89 -5.94
C PRO A 29 36.85 -28.12 -6.48
N ASP A 30 35.60 -28.63 -6.28
CA ASP A 30 34.36 -27.94 -6.66
C ASP A 30 34.12 -26.69 -5.83
N HIS A 31 34.78 -26.50 -4.72
CA HIS A 31 34.64 -25.31 -3.88
C HIS A 31 35.25 -24.03 -4.53
N ARG A 32 36.36 -24.19 -5.25
CA ARG A 32 37.00 -23.09 -5.99
C ARG A 32 36.13 -22.61 -7.15
N ASP A 33 35.46 -23.50 -7.83
CA ASP A 33 34.58 -23.20 -8.96
C ASP A 33 33.21 -22.58 -8.52
N ALA A 34 32.95 -22.56 -7.22
CA ALA A 34 31.74 -21.94 -6.67
C ALA A 34 31.84 -20.40 -6.43
N SER A 35 33.03 -19.82 -6.61
CA SER A 35 33.22 -18.36 -6.48
C SER A 35 33.69 -17.74 -7.79
N ALA A 36 33.29 -16.49 -8.03
CA ALA A 36 33.73 -15.74 -9.21
C ALA A 36 33.70 -14.23 -8.98
N TRP A 37 34.64 -13.53 -9.63
CA TRP A 37 34.56 -12.09 -9.77
C TRP A 37 33.54 -11.69 -10.83
N ALA A 38 32.83 -10.59 -10.60
CA ALA A 38 31.82 -10.03 -11.49
C ALA A 38 31.81 -8.50 -11.40
N GLY A 39 31.20 -7.88 -12.40
CA GLY A 39 31.07 -6.43 -12.51
C GLY A 39 32.25 -5.78 -13.24
N LYS A 40 31.94 -4.70 -13.97
CA LYS A 40 32.90 -3.92 -14.76
C LYS A 40 34.04 -3.32 -13.93
N GLY A 41 33.82 -3.13 -12.63
CA GLY A 41 34.86 -2.67 -11.70
C GLY A 41 35.87 -3.76 -11.41
N ALA A 42 35.44 -5.02 -11.33
CA ALA A 42 36.34 -6.17 -11.22
C ALA A 42 37.19 -6.30 -12.50
N ASP A 43 36.56 -6.22 -13.67
CA ASP A 43 37.27 -6.21 -14.97
C ASP A 43 38.29 -5.08 -15.05
N ALA A 44 37.95 -3.87 -14.57
CA ALA A 44 38.85 -2.72 -14.56
C ALA A 44 40.07 -2.92 -13.65
N LEU A 45 39.99 -3.83 -12.68
CA LEU A 45 41.09 -4.24 -11.81
C LEU A 45 41.82 -5.50 -12.30
N GLY A 46 41.41 -6.05 -13.46
CA GLY A 46 41.98 -7.29 -14.00
C GLY A 46 41.59 -8.53 -13.20
N LEU A 47 40.50 -8.46 -12.39
CA LEU A 47 40.00 -9.57 -11.58
C LEU A 47 39.04 -10.43 -12.41
N SER A 48 39.33 -11.73 -12.51
CA SER A 48 38.48 -12.70 -13.22
C SER A 48 38.65 -14.10 -12.62
N GLY A 49 37.68 -14.98 -12.88
CA GLY A 49 37.69 -16.37 -12.35
C GLY A 49 37.41 -16.41 -10.83
N PRO A 50 37.94 -17.44 -10.15
CA PRO A 50 37.71 -17.66 -8.72
C PRO A 50 38.18 -16.48 -7.86
N VAL A 51 37.47 -16.24 -6.75
CA VAL A 51 37.78 -15.14 -5.84
C VAL A 51 39.02 -15.49 -4.99
N ASP A 52 40.08 -14.71 -5.13
CA ASP A 52 41.25 -14.80 -4.28
C ASP A 52 40.97 -14.18 -2.91
N PRO A 53 41.19 -14.90 -1.79
CA PRO A 53 40.87 -14.47 -0.44
C PRO A 53 41.63 -13.21 0.01
N ASP A 54 42.88 -13.10 -0.35
CA ASP A 54 43.74 -11.97 0.06
C ASP A 54 43.34 -10.70 -0.69
N VAL A 55 43.08 -10.82 -1.99
CA VAL A 55 42.58 -9.74 -2.82
C VAL A 55 41.19 -9.31 -2.33
N PHE A 56 40.32 -10.26 -2.01
CA PHE A 56 38.96 -9.99 -1.50
C PHE A 56 39.02 -9.25 -0.16
N THR A 57 39.92 -9.67 0.76
CA THR A 57 40.18 -8.98 2.03
C THR A 57 40.59 -7.55 1.80
N ALA A 58 41.58 -7.34 0.90
CA ALA A 58 42.05 -5.99 0.58
C ALA A 58 40.94 -5.08 0.04
N ILE A 59 40.10 -5.58 -0.84
CA ILE A 59 38.95 -4.86 -1.40
C ILE A 59 37.94 -4.49 -0.32
N LEU A 60 37.61 -5.42 0.59
CA LEU A 60 36.68 -5.15 1.70
C LEU A 60 37.25 -4.13 2.70
N GLU A 61 38.54 -3.98 2.79
CA GLU A 61 39.23 -2.94 3.58
C GLU A 61 39.35 -1.59 2.85
N GLY A 62 38.81 -1.51 1.63
CA GLY A 62 38.86 -0.31 0.80
C GLY A 62 40.21 -0.04 0.13
N ARG A 63 41.07 -1.07 0.05
CA ARG A 63 42.34 -1.01 -0.70
C ARG A 63 42.07 -1.30 -2.18
N VAL A 64 42.21 -0.29 -3.02
CA VAL A 64 42.14 -0.47 -4.47
C VAL A 64 43.48 -1.05 -4.91
N PRO A 65 43.55 -2.21 -5.61
CA PRO A 65 44.78 -2.69 -6.20
C PRO A 65 45.44 -1.60 -7.06
N ASP A 66 46.74 -1.32 -6.80
CA ASP A 66 47.50 -0.26 -7.45
C ASP A 66 46.87 1.14 -7.40
N GLY A 67 46.00 1.39 -6.42
CA GLY A 67 45.21 2.62 -6.31
C GLY A 67 45.10 3.19 -4.90
N PRO A 68 44.14 4.13 -4.69
CA PRO A 68 43.95 4.79 -3.39
C PRO A 68 43.28 3.85 -2.37
N ARG A 69 43.47 4.17 -1.06
CA ARG A 69 42.68 3.59 0.01
C ARG A 69 41.41 4.42 0.25
N LEU A 70 40.24 3.79 0.15
CA LEU A 70 38.94 4.42 0.33
C LEU A 70 38.52 4.36 1.80
N GLY A 71 37.88 5.41 2.32
CA GLY A 71 37.34 5.44 3.68
C GLY A 71 37.27 6.84 4.24
N ARG A 72 37.00 6.93 5.53
CA ARG A 72 36.99 8.20 6.29
C ARG A 72 38.05 8.13 7.39
N PRO A 73 38.72 9.24 7.70
CA PRO A 73 39.61 9.28 8.86
C PRO A 73 38.81 8.99 10.13
N GLY A 74 39.25 8.01 10.91
CA GLY A 74 38.73 7.71 12.23
C GLY A 74 39.28 8.66 13.28
N LYS A 75 38.86 8.49 14.54
CA LYS A 75 39.33 9.35 15.66
C LYS A 75 40.82 9.23 15.90
N ASP A 76 41.41 8.10 15.56
CA ASP A 76 42.82 7.77 15.79
C ASP A 76 43.70 7.95 14.54
N GLY A 77 43.16 8.60 13.49
CA GLY A 77 43.87 8.79 12.23
C GLY A 77 43.83 7.60 11.27
N GLU A 78 43.33 6.45 11.70
CA GLU A 78 43.14 5.30 10.81
C GLU A 78 41.98 5.52 9.83
N ILE A 79 42.10 4.98 8.60
CA ILE A 79 41.05 5.04 7.61
C ILE A 79 40.03 3.93 7.92
N VAL A 80 38.82 4.33 8.32
CA VAL A 80 37.68 3.42 8.52
C VAL A 80 36.91 3.27 7.21
N HIS A 81 36.83 2.06 6.71
CA HIS A 81 36.06 1.71 5.52
C HIS A 81 34.89 0.76 5.88
N ARG A 82 33.77 0.90 5.19
CA ARG A 82 32.65 -0.05 5.29
C ARG A 82 32.82 -1.09 4.18
N PRO A 83 32.86 -2.39 4.48
CA PRO A 83 33.25 -3.40 3.48
C PRO A 83 32.38 -3.44 2.23
N GLY A 84 31.05 -3.42 2.39
CA GLY A 84 30.13 -3.52 1.25
C GLY A 84 28.74 -3.99 1.64
N ARG A 85 28.03 -4.55 0.64
CA ARG A 85 26.69 -5.12 0.78
C ARG A 85 26.65 -6.53 0.23
N ASP A 86 26.04 -7.44 0.97
CA ASP A 86 25.74 -8.79 0.53
C ASP A 86 24.33 -8.82 -0.04
N LEU A 87 24.25 -8.98 -1.37
CA LEU A 87 23.01 -9.24 -2.09
C LEU A 87 22.89 -10.76 -2.26
N THR A 88 22.05 -11.40 -1.45
CA THR A 88 21.81 -12.85 -1.57
C THR A 88 20.62 -13.10 -2.48
N LEU A 89 20.80 -13.93 -3.51
CA LEU A 89 19.80 -14.38 -4.46
C LEU A 89 19.56 -15.87 -4.25
N SER A 90 18.35 -16.26 -3.83
CA SER A 90 18.02 -17.66 -3.48
C SER A 90 16.99 -18.24 -4.44
N ALA A 91 17.28 -19.41 -4.98
CA ALA A 91 16.34 -20.16 -5.80
C ALA A 91 15.14 -20.68 -4.98
N PRO A 92 13.97 -20.88 -5.61
CA PRO A 92 12.85 -21.62 -5.02
C PRO A 92 13.28 -23.02 -4.55
N LYS A 93 12.54 -23.59 -3.59
CA LYS A 93 12.90 -24.88 -3.02
C LYS A 93 12.82 -25.99 -4.07
N SER A 94 11.79 -26.02 -4.90
CA SER A 94 11.66 -26.98 -5.99
C SER A 94 12.82 -26.92 -6.97
N VAL A 95 13.34 -25.72 -7.28
CA VAL A 95 14.51 -25.52 -8.14
C VAL A 95 15.75 -26.13 -7.49
N SER A 96 15.95 -25.88 -6.19
CA SER A 96 17.06 -26.47 -5.43
C SER A 96 16.98 -28.01 -5.40
N LEU A 97 15.78 -28.57 -5.23
CA LEU A 97 15.56 -30.02 -5.26
C LEU A 97 15.86 -30.61 -6.62
N THR A 98 15.40 -29.97 -7.70
CA THR A 98 15.67 -30.46 -9.07
C THR A 98 17.15 -30.44 -9.40
N ALA A 99 17.86 -29.36 -9.00
CA ALA A 99 19.31 -29.27 -9.23
C ALA A 99 20.12 -30.28 -8.39
N LEU A 100 19.81 -30.35 -7.08
CA LEU A 100 20.71 -31.00 -6.11
C LEU A 100 20.31 -32.45 -5.78
N VAL A 101 19.01 -32.75 -5.76
CA VAL A 101 18.46 -34.09 -5.54
C VAL A 101 18.23 -34.81 -6.88
N GLY A 102 17.65 -34.09 -7.85
CA GLY A 102 17.45 -34.58 -9.22
C GLY A 102 18.75 -34.71 -10.04
N GLY A 103 19.79 -33.98 -9.65
CA GLY A 103 21.10 -34.01 -10.29
C GLY A 103 21.15 -33.29 -11.64
N ASP A 104 20.18 -32.39 -11.96
CA ASP A 104 20.21 -31.62 -13.20
C ASP A 104 21.12 -30.40 -13.09
N ALA A 105 22.38 -30.55 -13.54
CA ALA A 105 23.36 -29.46 -13.53
C ALA A 105 22.92 -28.23 -14.35
N ARG A 106 22.09 -28.41 -15.40
CA ARG A 106 21.57 -27.30 -16.24
C ARG A 106 20.73 -26.31 -15.42
N VAL A 107 20.07 -26.79 -14.35
CA VAL A 107 19.28 -25.96 -13.45
C VAL A 107 20.18 -25.08 -12.58
N ALA A 108 21.33 -25.62 -12.12
CA ALA A 108 22.32 -24.83 -11.40
C ALA A 108 22.99 -23.77 -12.30
N GLU A 109 23.25 -24.12 -13.56
CA GLU A 109 23.73 -23.15 -14.55
C GLU A 109 22.69 -22.08 -14.88
N ALA A 110 21.41 -22.46 -15.00
CA ALA A 110 20.31 -21.51 -15.19
C ALA A 110 20.20 -20.50 -14.04
N HIS A 111 20.41 -20.96 -12.78
CA HIS A 111 20.54 -20.09 -11.63
C HIS A 111 21.72 -19.12 -11.80
N GLY A 112 22.90 -19.60 -12.20
CA GLY A 112 24.08 -18.77 -12.46
C GLY A 112 23.79 -17.68 -13.48
N ARG A 113 23.23 -18.02 -14.65
CA ARG A 113 22.85 -17.04 -15.70
C ARG A 113 21.82 -16.02 -15.21
N ALA A 114 20.85 -16.44 -14.40
CA ALA A 114 19.88 -15.52 -13.83
C ALA A 114 20.53 -14.55 -12.82
N VAL A 115 21.49 -15.02 -12.04
CA VAL A 115 22.30 -14.19 -11.14
C VAL A 115 23.13 -13.18 -11.94
N GLU A 116 23.86 -13.59 -12.95
CA GLU A 116 24.70 -12.74 -13.80
C GLU A 116 23.88 -11.59 -14.43
N ARG A 117 22.73 -11.92 -15.06
CA ARG A 117 21.87 -10.89 -15.66
C ARG A 117 21.30 -9.93 -14.63
N THR A 118 20.97 -10.44 -13.45
CA THR A 118 20.49 -9.61 -12.35
C THR A 118 21.58 -8.66 -11.87
N LEU A 119 22.82 -9.14 -11.71
CA LEU A 119 23.94 -8.31 -11.27
C LEU A 119 24.34 -7.29 -12.33
N ALA A 120 24.28 -7.62 -13.60
CA ALA A 120 24.51 -6.65 -14.69
C ALA A 120 23.52 -5.49 -14.64
N TRP A 121 22.22 -5.79 -14.42
CA TRP A 121 21.21 -4.76 -14.20
C TRP A 121 21.45 -3.95 -12.93
N VAL A 122 21.82 -4.60 -11.82
CA VAL A 122 22.14 -3.94 -10.55
C VAL A 122 23.28 -2.95 -10.72
N GLU A 123 24.36 -3.35 -11.41
CA GLU A 123 25.51 -2.48 -11.67
C GLU A 123 25.12 -1.28 -12.51
N GLU A 124 24.36 -1.48 -13.60
CA GLU A 124 23.97 -0.43 -14.52
C GLU A 124 22.96 0.55 -13.90
N ARG A 125 22.01 0.05 -13.10
CA ARG A 125 20.83 0.82 -12.67
C ARG A 125 20.73 1.12 -11.20
N ALA A 126 21.43 0.37 -10.32
CA ALA A 126 21.25 0.47 -8.86
C ALA A 126 22.53 0.84 -8.10
N VAL A 127 23.68 0.88 -8.78
CA VAL A 127 24.95 1.29 -8.20
C VAL A 127 25.20 2.78 -8.47
N GLU A 128 25.35 3.56 -7.42
CA GLU A 128 25.59 5.01 -7.48
C GLU A 128 26.74 5.41 -6.57
N THR A 129 27.31 6.56 -6.82
CA THR A 129 28.25 7.22 -5.91
C THR A 129 27.81 8.66 -5.63
N ARG A 130 28.41 9.28 -4.62
CA ARG A 130 28.24 10.71 -4.33
C ARG A 130 29.46 11.45 -4.82
N MET A 131 29.25 12.44 -5.66
CA MET A 131 30.31 13.33 -6.16
C MET A 131 29.89 14.79 -6.05
N LYS A 132 30.88 15.68 -6.07
CA LYS A 132 30.60 17.13 -6.15
C LYS A 132 29.97 17.42 -7.51
N ASP A 133 28.94 18.25 -7.47
CA ASP A 133 28.34 18.78 -8.69
C ASP A 133 29.38 19.57 -9.48
N PRO A 134 29.59 19.26 -10.77
CA PRO A 134 30.47 20.04 -11.64
C PRO A 134 30.14 21.53 -11.69
N ASP A 135 28.86 21.87 -11.58
CA ASP A 135 28.34 23.25 -11.60
C ASP A 135 28.38 23.93 -10.22
N GLY A 136 28.96 23.28 -9.20
CA GLY A 136 29.19 23.87 -7.88
C GLY A 136 27.96 23.89 -6.94
N ALA A 137 26.83 23.30 -7.34
CA ALA A 137 25.57 23.34 -6.56
C ALA A 137 25.53 22.36 -5.35
N GLY A 138 26.63 21.64 -5.05
CA GLY A 138 26.69 20.75 -3.89
C GLY A 138 27.14 19.32 -4.20
N MET A 139 26.51 18.33 -3.55
CA MET A 139 26.76 16.90 -3.78
C MET A 139 25.63 16.30 -4.60
N ILE A 140 25.95 15.64 -5.71
CA ILE A 140 25.01 14.90 -6.55
C ILE A 140 25.26 13.38 -6.45
N ARG A 141 24.27 12.60 -6.85
CA ARG A 141 24.41 11.16 -7.07
C ARG A 141 24.69 10.90 -8.55
N ALA A 142 25.73 10.16 -8.83
CA ALA A 142 26.09 9.73 -10.16
C ALA A 142 25.84 8.23 -10.29
N GLY A 143 25.06 7.83 -11.28
CA GLY A 143 24.88 6.45 -11.75
C GLY A 143 26.01 5.98 -12.64
N ASP A 144 25.81 4.86 -13.34
CA ASP A 144 26.74 4.28 -14.31
C ASP A 144 28.15 4.04 -13.75
N GLN A 145 28.19 3.59 -12.48
CA GLN A 145 29.42 3.29 -11.78
C GLN A 145 29.79 1.81 -11.99
N LYS A 146 31.06 1.55 -12.26
CA LYS A 146 31.61 0.21 -12.37
C LYS A 146 31.80 -0.38 -10.96
N ALA A 147 31.09 -1.48 -10.66
CA ALA A 147 31.11 -2.13 -9.36
C ALA A 147 32.12 -3.30 -9.31
N VAL A 148 32.71 -3.52 -8.14
CA VAL A 148 33.48 -4.74 -7.85
C VAL A 148 32.59 -5.68 -7.07
N ILE A 149 32.30 -6.86 -7.65
CA ILE A 149 31.39 -7.83 -7.08
C ILE A 149 32.10 -9.18 -6.96
N ALA A 150 32.02 -9.80 -5.78
CA ALA A 150 32.46 -11.18 -5.57
C ALA A 150 31.23 -12.05 -5.35
N THR A 151 31.08 -13.13 -6.12
CA THR A 151 29.97 -14.07 -6.02
C THR A 151 30.40 -15.39 -5.39
N PHE A 152 29.54 -15.96 -4.53
CA PHE A 152 29.76 -17.23 -3.86
C PHE A 152 28.48 -18.05 -3.95
N ARG A 153 28.48 -19.15 -4.68
CA ARG A 153 27.35 -20.06 -4.83
C ARG A 153 27.37 -21.12 -3.73
N HIS A 154 26.25 -21.25 -3.03
CA HIS A 154 26.03 -22.23 -1.98
C HIS A 154 24.87 -23.17 -2.32
N GLU A 155 24.93 -24.41 -1.84
CA GLU A 155 23.98 -25.50 -2.16
C GLU A 155 23.12 -25.90 -0.94
N THR A 156 23.47 -25.45 0.26
CA THR A 156 22.83 -25.90 1.51
C THR A 156 22.29 -24.77 2.36
N SER A 157 21.18 -25.04 3.05
CA SER A 157 20.75 -24.22 4.17
C SER A 157 21.61 -24.51 5.43
N ARG A 158 21.44 -23.70 6.50
CA ARG A 158 22.12 -23.99 7.80
C ARG A 158 21.73 -25.33 8.44
N ASN A 159 20.55 -25.83 8.09
CA ASN A 159 20.05 -27.12 8.55
C ASN A 159 20.41 -28.26 7.57
N LEU A 160 21.33 -28.00 6.64
CA LEU A 160 21.74 -28.92 5.61
C LEU A 160 20.64 -29.32 4.61
N ASP A 161 19.52 -28.56 4.54
CA ASP A 161 18.56 -28.78 3.47
C ASP A 161 19.15 -28.31 2.12
N PRO A 162 18.78 -28.95 1.00
CA PRO A 162 19.19 -28.50 -0.33
C PRO A 162 18.62 -27.08 -0.58
N GLN A 163 19.52 -26.11 -0.78
CA GLN A 163 19.18 -24.71 -0.95
C GLN A 163 20.19 -24.01 -1.85
N LEU A 164 19.88 -23.94 -3.13
CA LEU A 164 20.71 -23.24 -4.11
C LEU A 164 20.55 -21.72 -3.94
N HIS A 165 21.65 -21.03 -3.66
CA HIS A 165 21.67 -19.57 -3.53
C HIS A 165 23.06 -19.02 -3.80
N THR A 166 23.11 -17.73 -4.17
CA THR A 166 24.37 -17.03 -4.43
C THR A 166 24.43 -15.78 -3.57
N HIS A 167 25.50 -15.63 -2.82
CA HIS A 167 25.90 -14.38 -2.19
C HIS A 167 26.67 -13.54 -3.20
N ALA A 168 26.19 -12.36 -3.54
CA ALA A 168 26.90 -11.37 -4.34
C ALA A 168 27.33 -10.22 -3.45
N VAL A 169 28.60 -10.22 -3.08
CA VAL A 169 29.19 -9.19 -2.24
C VAL A 169 29.61 -8.01 -3.12
N ILE A 170 28.81 -6.96 -3.10
CA ILE A 170 29.08 -5.70 -3.80
C ILE A 170 29.98 -4.88 -2.88
N ALA A 171 31.24 -4.73 -3.25
CA ALA A 171 32.22 -3.96 -2.48
C ALA A 171 31.79 -2.49 -2.40
N ASN A 172 32.09 -1.83 -1.29
CA ASN A 172 31.84 -0.39 -1.14
C ASN A 172 32.91 0.44 -1.89
N MET A 173 33.11 0.07 -3.15
CA MET A 173 34.15 0.56 -4.02
C MET A 173 33.63 0.54 -5.46
N VAL A 174 33.52 1.70 -6.07
CA VAL A 174 33.03 1.86 -7.44
C VAL A 174 33.92 2.81 -8.22
N GLN A 175 34.12 2.53 -9.52
CA GLN A 175 34.86 3.40 -10.41
C GLN A 175 33.90 4.20 -11.32
N GLY A 176 34.03 5.54 -11.29
CA GLY A 176 33.28 6.41 -12.17
C GLY A 176 33.83 6.46 -13.59
N GLU A 177 33.12 7.09 -14.51
CA GLU A 177 33.58 7.35 -15.88
C GLU A 177 34.88 8.18 -15.94
N ASP A 178 35.13 9.01 -14.93
CA ASP A 178 36.36 9.76 -14.77
C ASP A 178 37.56 8.90 -14.28
N GLY A 179 37.39 7.59 -14.20
CA GLY A 179 38.40 6.62 -13.76
C GLY A 179 38.67 6.64 -12.25
N LYS A 180 38.03 7.50 -11.47
CA LYS A 180 38.28 7.61 -10.03
C LYS A 180 37.46 6.64 -9.22
N TRP A 181 38.11 6.01 -8.25
CA TRP A 181 37.45 5.13 -7.28
C TRP A 181 36.82 5.93 -6.15
N ARG A 182 35.59 5.56 -5.78
CA ARG A 182 34.77 6.19 -4.73
C ARG A 182 34.02 5.15 -3.93
N THR A 183 33.46 5.56 -2.79
CA THR A 183 32.54 4.72 -2.02
C THR A 183 31.15 4.73 -2.65
N MET A 184 30.47 3.58 -2.62
CA MET A 184 29.11 3.38 -3.14
C MET A 184 28.05 4.09 -2.27
N ALA A 185 27.06 4.70 -2.90
CA ALA A 185 25.82 5.16 -2.28
C ALA A 185 24.79 4.03 -2.33
N ASN A 186 24.26 3.62 -1.16
CA ASN A 186 23.45 2.40 -1.05
C ASN A 186 21.95 2.62 -1.25
N GLU A 187 21.48 3.84 -1.30
CA GLU A 187 20.04 4.15 -1.20
C GLU A 187 19.25 3.58 -2.37
N LYS A 188 19.78 3.69 -3.59
CA LYS A 188 19.12 3.15 -4.79
C LYS A 188 19.11 1.64 -4.81
N LEU A 189 20.18 0.99 -4.34
CA LEU A 189 20.23 -0.46 -4.18
C LEU A 189 19.11 -0.97 -3.26
N TYR A 190 18.91 -0.30 -2.12
CA TYR A 190 17.83 -0.67 -1.19
C TYR A 190 16.44 -0.37 -1.74
N SER A 191 16.23 0.76 -2.40
CA SER A 191 14.94 1.11 -3.01
C SER A 191 14.58 0.18 -4.17
N SER A 192 15.56 -0.36 -4.88
CA SER A 192 15.38 -1.31 -5.98
C SER A 192 15.25 -2.78 -5.53
N LYS A 193 15.35 -3.08 -4.25
CA LYS A 193 15.38 -4.47 -3.72
C LYS A 193 14.23 -5.35 -4.24
N MET A 194 13.01 -4.82 -4.30
CA MET A 194 11.85 -5.60 -4.77
C MET A 194 11.96 -5.90 -6.26
N LEU A 195 12.42 -4.94 -7.05
CA LEU A 195 12.66 -5.11 -8.48
C LEU A 195 13.80 -6.11 -8.75
N ILE A 196 14.91 -6.02 -8.01
CA ILE A 196 16.02 -6.97 -8.12
C ILE A 196 15.53 -8.40 -7.87
N GLY A 197 14.70 -8.60 -6.83
CA GLY A 197 14.11 -9.90 -6.54
C GLY A 197 13.13 -10.39 -7.61
N ALA A 198 12.34 -9.50 -8.20
CA ALA A 198 11.43 -9.84 -9.30
C ALA A 198 12.19 -10.16 -10.58
N LEU A 199 13.25 -9.41 -10.88
CA LEU A 199 14.13 -9.63 -12.04
C LEU A 199 14.80 -11.00 -11.95
N TYR A 200 15.45 -11.31 -10.85
CA TYR A 200 16.09 -12.62 -10.66
C TYR A 200 15.09 -13.77 -10.83
N ARG A 201 13.88 -13.66 -10.25
CA ARG A 201 12.83 -14.69 -10.41
C ARG A 201 12.38 -14.81 -11.86
N GLY A 202 12.18 -13.68 -12.54
CA GLY A 202 11.78 -13.65 -13.95
C GLY A 202 12.81 -14.32 -14.85
N GLU A 203 14.09 -13.99 -14.68
CA GLU A 203 15.19 -14.59 -15.45
C GLU A 203 15.32 -16.09 -15.17
N LEU A 204 15.29 -16.49 -13.88
CA LEU A 204 15.36 -17.91 -13.52
C LEU A 204 14.17 -18.70 -14.08
N ALA A 205 12.95 -18.19 -13.95
CA ALA A 205 11.76 -18.85 -14.50
C ALA A 205 11.85 -19.01 -16.03
N ARG A 206 12.39 -18.01 -16.74
CA ARG A 206 12.59 -18.05 -18.18
C ARG A 206 13.62 -19.11 -18.57
N GLU A 207 14.76 -19.15 -17.89
CA GLU A 207 15.80 -20.17 -18.10
C GLU A 207 15.24 -21.58 -17.88
N LEU A 208 14.52 -21.80 -16.76
CA LEU A 208 13.88 -23.08 -16.45
C LEU A 208 12.83 -23.47 -17.50
N GLY A 209 12.06 -22.52 -18.00
CA GLY A 209 11.11 -22.75 -19.09
C GLY A 209 11.79 -23.24 -20.36
N THR A 210 12.96 -22.71 -20.72
CA THR A 210 13.75 -23.20 -21.89
C THR A 210 14.30 -24.60 -21.68
N LEU A 211 14.52 -25.00 -20.41
CA LEU A 211 14.93 -26.37 -20.06
C LEU A 211 13.74 -27.35 -20.03
N GLY A 212 12.51 -26.90 -20.32
CA GLY A 212 11.31 -27.72 -20.36
C GLY A 212 10.57 -27.86 -19.03
N TYR A 213 10.96 -27.12 -17.98
CA TYR A 213 10.27 -27.12 -16.70
C TYR A 213 9.02 -26.24 -16.73
N GLY A 214 7.91 -26.75 -16.18
CA GLY A 214 6.71 -25.96 -15.93
C GLY A 214 6.92 -25.02 -14.75
N ILE A 215 6.42 -23.80 -14.85
CA ILE A 215 6.52 -22.76 -13.79
C ILE A 215 5.14 -22.50 -13.20
N GLU A 216 5.00 -22.70 -11.90
CA GLU A 216 3.77 -22.45 -11.14
C GLU A 216 3.98 -21.27 -10.20
N LYS A 217 3.28 -20.16 -10.47
CA LYS A 217 3.29 -18.98 -9.59
C LYS A 217 2.54 -19.32 -8.31
N THR A 218 3.17 -19.10 -7.16
CA THR A 218 2.61 -19.43 -5.84
C THR A 218 2.19 -18.23 -5.02
N HIS A 219 2.64 -17.02 -5.37
CA HIS A 219 2.37 -15.79 -4.61
C HIS A 219 2.22 -14.58 -5.54
N ALA A 220 1.49 -13.57 -5.08
CA ALA A 220 1.24 -12.35 -5.83
C ALA A 220 2.54 -11.60 -6.23
N ASP A 221 3.58 -11.69 -5.41
CA ASP A 221 4.89 -11.08 -5.65
C ASP A 221 5.76 -11.82 -6.70
N GLY A 222 5.21 -12.79 -7.42
CA GLY A 222 5.90 -13.53 -8.47
C GLY A 222 6.78 -14.68 -7.97
N ARG A 223 6.70 -15.07 -6.70
CA ARG A 223 7.31 -16.33 -6.25
C ARG A 223 6.66 -17.51 -6.97
N PHE A 224 7.47 -18.50 -7.31
CA PHE A 224 7.04 -19.66 -8.06
C PHE A 224 7.74 -20.93 -7.57
N GLU A 225 7.20 -22.08 -7.98
CA GLU A 225 7.84 -23.39 -7.85
C GLU A 225 7.81 -24.11 -9.19
N ILE A 226 8.61 -25.15 -9.35
CA ILE A 226 8.57 -26.02 -10.52
C ILE A 226 7.34 -26.93 -10.42
N ALA A 227 6.56 -26.98 -11.49
CA ALA A 227 5.40 -27.88 -11.60
C ALA A 227 5.80 -29.36 -11.40
N GLY A 228 4.99 -30.07 -10.63
CA GLY A 228 5.22 -31.48 -10.31
C GLY A 228 5.99 -31.74 -9.01
N VAL A 229 6.46 -30.69 -8.32
CA VAL A 229 7.00 -30.81 -6.97
C VAL A 229 5.92 -30.48 -5.95
N SER A 230 5.42 -31.47 -5.21
CA SER A 230 4.33 -31.28 -4.28
C SER A 230 4.72 -30.39 -3.10
N ARG A 231 3.71 -29.79 -2.46
CA ARG A 231 3.91 -28.95 -1.28
C ARG A 231 4.53 -29.74 -0.12
N ASP A 232 4.12 -30.98 0.09
CA ASP A 232 4.63 -31.84 1.15
C ASP A 232 6.13 -32.12 0.98
N VAL A 233 6.59 -32.32 -0.26
CA VAL A 233 8.01 -32.47 -0.58
C VAL A 233 8.76 -31.16 -0.27
N ILE A 234 8.25 -30.02 -0.70
CA ILE A 234 8.85 -28.71 -0.43
C ILE A 234 8.98 -28.46 1.08
N ASP A 235 7.94 -28.78 1.85
CA ASP A 235 7.92 -28.55 3.30
C ASP A 235 8.85 -29.53 4.03
N ALA A 236 8.94 -30.78 3.60
CA ALA A 236 9.85 -31.77 4.17
C ALA A 236 11.34 -31.38 4.05
N TYR A 237 11.72 -30.70 2.97
CA TYR A 237 13.08 -30.17 2.76
C TYR A 237 13.24 -28.71 3.21
N SER A 238 12.26 -28.14 3.93
CA SER A 238 12.30 -26.78 4.43
C SER A 238 12.39 -26.74 5.96
N THR A 239 13.23 -27.60 6.54
CA THR A 239 13.35 -27.79 8.00
C THR A 239 13.66 -26.47 8.72
N ARG A 240 14.52 -25.64 8.13
CA ARG A 240 14.85 -24.33 8.67
C ARG A 240 13.64 -23.39 8.71
N ARG A 241 12.80 -23.44 7.72
CA ARG A 241 11.57 -22.67 7.67
C ARG A 241 10.57 -23.18 8.71
N ALA A 242 10.43 -24.49 8.82
CA ALA A 242 9.56 -25.12 9.81
C ALA A 242 9.96 -24.76 11.26
N GLU A 243 11.25 -24.72 11.58
CA GLU A 243 11.76 -24.28 12.88
C GLU A 243 11.40 -22.80 13.17
N ILE A 244 11.56 -21.93 12.18
CA ILE A 244 11.22 -20.52 12.30
C ILE A 244 9.70 -20.37 12.49
N GLU A 245 8.90 -21.08 11.68
CA GLU A 245 7.44 -21.05 11.76
C GLU A 245 6.95 -21.61 13.11
N ALA A 246 7.49 -22.72 13.58
CA ALA A 246 7.18 -23.29 14.88
C ALA A 246 7.57 -22.35 16.04
N ALA A 247 8.73 -21.69 15.96
CA ALA A 247 9.14 -20.71 16.95
C ALA A 247 8.29 -19.45 16.96
N MET A 248 7.68 -19.10 15.82
CA MET A 248 6.72 -18.01 15.71
C MET A 248 5.33 -18.42 16.15
N ASP A 249 4.87 -19.60 15.74
CA ASP A 249 3.52 -20.11 16.03
C ASP A 249 3.33 -20.36 17.53
N GLY A 250 4.31 -20.98 18.19
CA GLY A 250 4.33 -21.15 19.65
C GLY A 250 4.24 -19.84 20.45
N ARG A 251 4.39 -18.68 19.77
CA ARG A 251 4.28 -17.33 20.35
C ARG A 251 3.13 -16.53 19.76
N GLY A 252 2.33 -17.11 18.87
CA GLY A 252 1.23 -16.41 18.21
C GLY A 252 1.67 -15.26 17.29
N LEU A 253 2.86 -15.35 16.68
CA LEU A 253 3.49 -14.25 15.94
C LEU A 253 3.08 -14.18 14.45
N GLY A 254 2.15 -15.02 14.01
CA GLY A 254 1.75 -15.14 12.61
C GLY A 254 2.81 -15.81 11.74
N THR A 255 2.67 -15.70 10.42
CA THR A 255 3.61 -16.32 9.48
C THR A 255 4.84 -15.45 9.22
N PRO A 256 5.98 -16.03 8.78
CA PRO A 256 7.17 -15.26 8.38
C PRO A 256 6.92 -14.19 7.32
N ALA A 257 5.93 -14.39 6.46
CA ALA A 257 5.56 -13.43 5.43
C ALA A 257 4.87 -12.19 6.01
N GLU A 258 4.15 -12.35 7.10
CA GLU A 258 3.40 -11.29 7.77
C GLU A 258 4.24 -10.52 8.75
N ASN A 259 5.12 -11.20 9.45
CA ASN A 259 5.97 -10.62 10.48
C ASN A 259 7.44 -10.94 10.20
N GLN A 260 8.02 -10.21 9.24
CA GLN A 260 9.41 -10.42 8.83
C GLN A 260 10.41 -10.18 9.98
N ARG A 261 10.12 -9.25 10.90
CA ARG A 261 10.97 -9.01 12.08
C ARG A 261 10.95 -10.19 13.05
N ALA A 262 9.75 -10.69 13.37
CA ALA A 262 9.63 -11.89 14.20
C ALA A 262 10.32 -13.09 13.54
N ALA A 263 10.18 -13.25 12.24
CA ALA A 263 10.85 -14.29 11.49
C ALA A 263 12.38 -14.14 11.53
N GLN A 264 12.91 -12.94 11.41
CA GLN A 264 14.34 -12.68 11.56
C GLN A 264 14.83 -13.01 12.97
N ARG A 265 14.08 -12.62 14.02
CA ARG A 265 14.39 -12.97 15.41
C ARG A 265 14.35 -14.48 15.64
N ALA A 266 13.27 -15.13 15.19
CA ALA A 266 13.16 -16.60 15.27
C ALA A 266 14.33 -17.27 14.56
N ALA A 267 14.73 -16.78 13.39
CA ALA A 267 15.88 -17.26 12.64
C ALA A 267 17.21 -17.06 13.39
N LEU A 268 17.37 -16.00 14.18
CA LEU A 268 18.56 -15.81 15.01
C LEU A 268 18.53 -16.70 16.25
N MET A 269 17.39 -16.83 16.91
CA MET A 269 17.23 -17.62 18.16
C MET A 269 17.34 -19.12 17.92
N THR A 270 16.84 -19.62 16.80
CA THR A 270 16.89 -21.04 16.41
C THR A 270 18.15 -21.38 15.61
N ARG A 271 19.17 -20.49 15.62
CA ARG A 271 20.38 -20.63 14.80
C ARG A 271 21.25 -21.76 15.35
N ALA A 272 21.22 -22.92 14.69
CA ALA A 272 22.11 -24.04 15.00
C ALA A 272 23.59 -23.72 14.68
N ALA A 273 24.51 -24.39 15.39
CA ALA A 273 25.91 -24.38 15.03
C ALA A 273 26.14 -25.05 13.66
N LYS A 274 27.11 -24.57 12.90
CA LYS A 274 27.48 -25.17 11.62
C LYS A 274 28.02 -26.58 11.85
N ARG A 275 27.67 -27.49 10.96
CA ARG A 275 28.22 -28.86 10.89
C ARG A 275 28.91 -29.01 9.55
N ASP A 276 30.15 -29.47 9.57
CA ASP A 276 30.87 -29.88 8.36
C ASP A 276 30.44 -31.32 8.04
N VAL A 277 29.87 -31.52 6.86
CA VAL A 277 29.41 -32.82 6.37
C VAL A 277 29.97 -33.00 4.96
N ASP A 278 30.33 -34.25 4.62
CA ASP A 278 30.77 -34.60 3.29
C ASP A 278 29.64 -34.40 2.26
N ARG A 279 30.00 -33.90 1.08
CA ARG A 279 29.05 -33.61 0.01
C ARG A 279 28.35 -34.84 -0.55
N ALA A 280 29.06 -35.94 -0.64
CA ALA A 280 28.51 -37.22 -1.11
C ALA A 280 27.51 -37.76 -0.07
N GLU A 281 27.87 -37.70 1.22
CA GLU A 281 27.00 -38.11 2.32
C GLU A 281 25.71 -37.29 2.38
N LEU A 282 25.80 -35.98 2.15
CA LEU A 282 24.63 -35.08 2.06
C LEU A 282 23.70 -35.47 0.89
N ARG A 283 24.27 -35.74 -0.30
CA ARG A 283 23.49 -36.15 -1.47
C ARG A 283 22.76 -37.46 -1.22
N GLU A 284 23.45 -38.44 -0.59
CA GLU A 284 22.82 -39.72 -0.21
C GLU A 284 21.68 -39.52 0.82
N MET A 285 21.90 -38.65 1.77
CA MET A 285 20.84 -38.28 2.77
C MET A 285 19.63 -37.71 2.08
N TRP A 286 19.81 -36.74 1.19
CA TRP A 286 18.73 -36.13 0.44
C TRP A 286 18.01 -37.11 -0.48
N GLN A 287 18.74 -38.03 -1.11
CA GLN A 287 18.15 -39.07 -1.96
C GLN A 287 17.29 -40.04 -1.14
N ARG A 288 17.80 -40.53 -0.02
CA ARG A 288 17.02 -41.39 0.92
C ARG A 288 15.73 -40.69 1.41
N GLN A 289 15.78 -39.40 1.63
CA GLN A 289 14.60 -38.63 2.02
C GLN A 289 13.60 -38.50 0.86
N ALA A 290 14.08 -38.35 -0.37
CA ALA A 290 13.23 -38.30 -1.58
C ALA A 290 12.49 -39.63 -1.79
N ASP A 291 13.23 -40.76 -1.65
CA ASP A 291 12.66 -42.09 -1.75
C ASP A 291 11.55 -42.32 -0.69
N GLY A 292 11.77 -41.85 0.54
CA GLY A 292 10.77 -41.93 1.61
C GLY A 292 9.52 -41.08 1.37
N LEU A 293 9.63 -40.01 0.57
CA LEU A 293 8.52 -39.14 0.17
C LEU A 293 7.89 -39.57 -1.17
N SER A 294 8.35 -40.67 -1.79
CA SER A 294 7.95 -41.09 -3.14
C SER A 294 8.11 -39.95 -4.18
N PHE A 295 9.16 -39.16 -4.02
CA PHE A 295 9.47 -38.04 -4.92
C PHE A 295 10.60 -38.47 -5.88
N ASP A 296 10.25 -38.70 -7.14
CA ASP A 296 11.20 -39.00 -8.19
C ASP A 296 11.67 -37.73 -8.93
N ALA A 297 12.70 -37.09 -8.38
CA ALA A 297 13.31 -35.90 -8.96
C ALA A 297 13.99 -36.19 -10.32
N ARG A 298 14.43 -37.42 -10.57
CA ARG A 298 15.07 -37.82 -11.83
C ARG A 298 14.05 -37.98 -12.95
N ALA A 299 12.87 -38.55 -12.64
CA ALA A 299 11.76 -38.59 -13.59
C ALA A 299 11.31 -37.19 -13.99
N LEU A 300 11.20 -36.27 -13.04
CA LEU A 300 10.90 -34.88 -13.32
C LEU A 300 11.91 -34.24 -14.28
N THR A 301 13.18 -34.53 -14.10
CA THR A 301 14.28 -34.08 -14.98
C THR A 301 14.17 -34.69 -16.38
N ALA A 302 13.90 -35.98 -16.49
CA ALA A 302 13.72 -36.68 -17.77
C ALA A 302 12.54 -36.11 -18.56
N ASP A 303 11.40 -35.90 -17.91
CA ASP A 303 10.21 -35.26 -18.50
C ASP A 303 10.50 -33.85 -19.02
N ALA A 304 11.29 -33.05 -18.30
CA ALA A 304 11.69 -31.73 -18.72
C ALA A 304 12.60 -31.79 -19.96
N MET A 305 13.53 -32.72 -20.01
CA MET A 305 14.39 -32.93 -21.18
C MET A 305 13.58 -33.30 -22.42
N GLU A 306 12.62 -34.19 -22.29
CA GLU A 306 11.74 -34.60 -23.39
C GLU A 306 10.93 -33.39 -23.92
N ARG A 307 10.30 -32.63 -23.02
CA ARG A 307 9.55 -31.40 -23.40
C ARG A 307 10.44 -30.35 -24.07
N SER A 308 11.70 -30.21 -23.66
CA SER A 308 12.64 -29.27 -24.27
C SER A 308 13.01 -29.67 -25.68
N GLN A 309 13.21 -31.00 -25.91
CA GLN A 309 13.50 -31.56 -27.24
C GLN A 309 12.30 -31.37 -28.19
N ASP A 310 11.09 -31.69 -27.74
CA ASP A 310 9.85 -31.52 -28.50
C ASP A 310 9.60 -30.07 -28.90
N ALA A 311 9.86 -29.11 -27.99
CA ALA A 311 9.76 -27.69 -28.29
C ALA A 311 10.76 -27.28 -29.39
N SER A 312 11.98 -27.76 -29.34
CA SER A 312 13.03 -27.49 -30.31
C SER A 312 12.73 -28.06 -31.71
N VAL A 313 12.03 -29.18 -31.77
CA VAL A 313 11.59 -29.81 -33.01
C VAL A 313 10.43 -29.04 -33.64
N LYS A 314 9.47 -28.59 -32.81
CA LYS A 314 8.34 -27.76 -33.29
C LYS A 314 8.79 -26.42 -33.81
N ASP A 315 9.73 -25.75 -33.18
CA ASP A 315 10.27 -24.46 -33.61
C ASP A 315 11.00 -24.55 -34.93
N ARG A 316 11.74 -25.65 -35.18
CA ARG A 316 12.35 -25.95 -36.48
C ARG A 316 11.32 -26.29 -37.57
N GLY A 317 10.19 -26.88 -37.20
CA GLY A 317 9.06 -27.19 -38.09
C GLY A 317 8.29 -25.95 -38.51
N VAL A 318 7.97 -25.06 -37.56
CA VAL A 318 7.24 -23.82 -37.81
C VAL A 318 8.05 -22.85 -38.70
N GLY A 319 9.37 -22.80 -38.51
CA GLY A 319 10.26 -22.02 -39.40
C GLY A 319 10.28 -22.46 -40.88
N ARG A 320 10.02 -23.74 -41.16
CA ARG A 320 9.89 -24.29 -42.49
C ARG A 320 8.50 -24.12 -43.13
N GLU A 321 7.43 -24.20 -42.32
CA GLU A 321 6.06 -23.99 -42.79
C GLU A 321 5.71 -22.52 -42.99
N ALA A 322 6.26 -21.60 -42.16
CA ALA A 322 6.05 -20.15 -42.34
C ALA A 322 6.69 -19.61 -43.61
N ALA A 323 7.75 -20.27 -44.12
CA ALA A 323 8.38 -19.89 -45.40
C ALA A 323 7.63 -20.45 -46.60
N SER A 324 6.72 -21.42 -46.43
CA SER A 324 5.99 -22.05 -47.56
C SER A 324 4.53 -21.63 -47.71
N ASN A 325 3.93 -21.07 -46.69
CA ASN A 325 2.54 -20.59 -46.72
C ASN A 325 2.50 -19.08 -46.59
N GLY A 326 2.44 -18.40 -47.72
CA GLY A 326 2.06 -17.01 -47.81
C GLY A 326 0.69 -16.84 -47.13
N ALA A 327 0.68 -16.19 -45.99
CA ALA A 327 -0.48 -16.01 -45.13
C ALA A 327 -1.62 -15.39 -45.96
N ARG A 328 -2.65 -16.17 -46.26
CA ARG A 328 -3.96 -15.66 -46.66
C ARG A 328 -4.61 -15.05 -45.41
N VAL A 329 -4.48 -13.76 -45.24
CA VAL A 329 -5.24 -12.96 -44.27
C VAL A 329 -6.73 -13.15 -44.58
N ARG A 330 -7.46 -13.78 -43.66
CA ARG A 330 -8.91 -13.84 -43.74
C ARG A 330 -9.49 -12.47 -43.48
N GLN A 331 -10.38 -12.03 -44.34
CA GLN A 331 -11.00 -10.69 -44.39
C GLN A 331 -11.86 -10.32 -43.16
N GLY A 332 -11.86 -11.16 -42.10
CA GLY A 332 -12.53 -10.93 -40.80
C GLY A 332 -11.64 -10.34 -39.70
N ASP A 333 -10.29 -10.41 -39.85
CA ASP A 333 -9.35 -10.07 -38.76
C ASP A 333 -8.93 -8.57 -38.73
N LEU A 334 -9.55 -7.73 -39.56
CA LEU A 334 -9.22 -6.31 -39.70
C LEU A 334 -9.77 -5.41 -38.56
N PHE A 335 -10.61 -5.95 -37.64
CA PHE A 335 -11.22 -5.22 -36.55
C PHE A 335 -10.88 -5.74 -35.16
N ASP A 336 -10.17 -6.85 -35.05
CA ASP A 336 -9.62 -7.26 -33.75
C ASP A 336 -8.31 -6.49 -33.50
N PRO A 337 -8.16 -5.87 -32.31
CA PRO A 337 -6.90 -5.26 -31.95
C PRO A 337 -5.80 -6.33 -32.00
N PRO A 338 -4.60 -5.99 -32.48
CA PRO A 338 -3.49 -6.94 -32.56
C PRO A 338 -3.30 -7.58 -31.17
N PRO A 339 -3.00 -8.89 -31.11
CA PRO A 339 -2.81 -9.57 -29.82
C PRO A 339 -1.75 -8.80 -29.03
N GLN A 340 -2.14 -8.34 -27.81
CA GLN A 340 -1.25 -7.61 -26.94
C GLN A 340 -0.02 -8.47 -26.66
N SER A 341 1.18 -7.89 -26.76
CA SER A 341 2.40 -8.59 -26.38
C SER A 341 2.33 -8.98 -24.88
N PRO A 342 3.00 -10.04 -24.44
CA PRO A 342 3.07 -10.37 -23.02
C PRO A 342 3.52 -9.18 -22.15
N ALA A 343 4.43 -8.35 -22.67
CA ALA A 343 4.91 -7.17 -21.98
C ALA A 343 3.81 -6.10 -21.82
N ASP A 344 3.01 -5.87 -22.88
CA ASP A 344 1.90 -4.91 -22.81
C ASP A 344 0.80 -5.40 -21.84
N ALA A 345 0.51 -6.70 -21.84
CA ALA A 345 -0.45 -7.29 -20.91
C ALA A 345 0.02 -7.22 -19.46
N ALA A 346 1.29 -7.51 -19.20
CA ALA A 346 1.91 -7.41 -17.89
C ALA A 346 1.92 -5.96 -17.39
N MET A 347 2.25 -5.02 -18.27
CA MET A 347 2.31 -3.61 -17.92
C MET A 347 0.92 -3.02 -17.65
N ALA A 348 -0.08 -3.35 -18.47
CA ALA A 348 -1.46 -2.95 -18.24
C ALA A 348 -1.97 -3.46 -16.87
N TRP A 349 -1.66 -4.71 -16.54
CA TRP A 349 -1.99 -5.28 -15.23
C TRP A 349 -1.25 -4.56 -14.08
N ALA A 350 0.04 -4.27 -14.25
CA ALA A 350 0.85 -3.60 -13.22
C ALA A 350 0.37 -2.15 -12.97
N VAL A 351 0.00 -1.43 -14.02
CA VAL A 351 -0.59 -0.08 -13.92
C VAL A 351 -1.92 -0.13 -13.17
N GLU A 352 -2.81 -1.09 -13.49
CA GLU A 352 -4.09 -1.25 -12.80
C GLU A 352 -3.88 -1.60 -11.32
N HIS A 353 -2.94 -2.51 -11.03
CA HIS A 353 -2.60 -2.93 -9.67
C HIS A 353 -2.11 -1.77 -8.79
N LEU A 354 -1.15 -0.98 -9.27
CA LEU A 354 -0.57 0.11 -8.48
C LEU A 354 -1.51 1.31 -8.37
N SER A 355 -2.17 1.70 -9.46
CA SER A 355 -3.05 2.87 -9.48
C SER A 355 -4.32 2.71 -8.66
N GLU A 356 -4.69 1.50 -8.21
CA GLU A 356 -5.78 1.31 -7.26
C GLU A 356 -5.47 1.96 -5.89
N ARG A 357 -4.20 1.95 -5.48
CA ARG A 357 -3.77 2.41 -4.15
C ARG A 357 -2.92 3.67 -4.16
N GLU A 358 -2.23 3.96 -5.25
CA GLU A 358 -1.29 5.07 -5.37
C GLU A 358 -1.58 5.89 -6.63
N ALA A 359 -1.75 7.21 -6.47
CA ALA A 359 -1.92 8.11 -7.61
C ALA A 359 -0.59 8.37 -8.34
N VAL A 360 0.50 8.32 -7.58
CA VAL A 360 1.88 8.40 -8.08
C VAL A 360 2.64 7.22 -7.50
N PHE A 361 3.34 6.46 -8.32
CA PHE A 361 4.10 5.28 -7.93
C PHE A 361 5.50 5.29 -8.53
N ALA A 362 6.45 4.60 -7.88
CA ALA A 362 7.81 4.48 -8.37
C ALA A 362 7.86 3.61 -9.64
N LYS A 363 8.69 4.00 -10.62
CA LYS A 363 8.94 3.21 -11.84
C LYS A 363 9.48 1.81 -11.51
N THR A 364 10.31 1.72 -10.46
CA THR A 364 10.82 0.43 -9.96
C THR A 364 9.71 -0.50 -9.45
N ASP A 365 8.67 0.05 -8.79
CA ASP A 365 7.53 -0.74 -8.32
C ASP A 365 6.67 -1.21 -9.51
N LEU A 366 6.51 -0.37 -10.54
CA LEU A 366 5.80 -0.72 -11.76
C LEU A 366 6.50 -1.86 -12.51
N LEU A 367 7.81 -1.77 -12.70
CA LEU A 367 8.61 -2.82 -13.34
C LEU A 367 8.59 -4.11 -12.52
N ALA A 368 8.72 -4.04 -11.19
CA ALA A 368 8.64 -5.19 -10.31
C ALA A 368 7.28 -5.90 -10.41
N ALA A 369 6.19 -5.14 -10.43
CA ALA A 369 4.84 -5.68 -10.60
C ALA A 369 4.66 -6.35 -11.96
N ALA A 370 5.15 -5.75 -13.04
CA ALA A 370 5.07 -6.32 -14.40
C ALA A 370 5.81 -7.66 -14.49
N LEU A 371 7.02 -7.74 -13.94
CA LEU A 371 7.81 -9.00 -13.89
C LEU A 371 7.14 -10.07 -13.00
N ALA A 372 6.46 -9.66 -11.92
CA ALA A 372 5.75 -10.56 -11.02
C ALA A 372 4.41 -11.06 -11.58
N TRP A 373 3.87 -10.43 -12.63
CA TRP A 373 2.58 -10.82 -13.22
C TRP A 373 2.57 -12.29 -13.64
N LYS A 374 3.54 -12.70 -14.44
CA LYS A 374 3.76 -14.08 -14.85
C LYS A 374 5.28 -14.30 -14.96
N PRO A 375 5.92 -14.94 -13.97
CA PRO A 375 7.36 -15.11 -13.96
C PRO A 375 7.89 -15.76 -15.24
N GLY A 376 8.92 -15.17 -15.83
CA GLY A 376 9.54 -15.65 -17.07
C GLY A 376 8.88 -15.22 -18.37
N ALA A 377 7.66 -14.64 -18.32
CA ALA A 377 6.94 -14.25 -19.52
C ALA A 377 7.44 -12.92 -20.14
N VAL A 378 8.08 -12.07 -19.34
CA VAL A 378 8.54 -10.73 -19.75
C VAL A 378 9.94 -10.50 -19.20
N THR A 379 10.83 -9.97 -20.01
CA THR A 379 12.16 -9.51 -19.60
C THR A 379 12.11 -8.08 -19.08
N ILE A 380 13.14 -7.66 -18.36
CA ILE A 380 13.22 -6.27 -17.86
C ILE A 380 13.27 -5.27 -19.03
N GLY A 381 14.02 -5.56 -20.09
CA GLY A 381 14.11 -4.69 -21.27
C GLY A 381 12.77 -4.52 -22.00
N GLU A 382 11.99 -5.61 -22.12
CA GLU A 382 10.63 -5.54 -22.70
C GLU A 382 9.68 -4.72 -21.81
N ALA A 383 9.79 -4.86 -20.50
CA ALA A 383 9.00 -4.09 -19.53
C ALA A 383 9.38 -2.60 -19.60
N GLU A 384 10.67 -2.25 -19.62
CA GLU A 384 11.15 -0.87 -19.79
C GLU A 384 10.71 -0.26 -21.12
N ALA A 385 10.78 -1.02 -22.21
CA ALA A 385 10.28 -0.60 -23.51
C ALA A 385 8.75 -0.36 -23.52
N ALA A 386 8.00 -1.18 -22.76
CA ALA A 386 6.55 -0.97 -22.59
C ALA A 386 6.25 0.31 -21.80
N VAL A 387 7.00 0.59 -20.73
CA VAL A 387 6.88 1.87 -20.00
C VAL A 387 7.14 3.05 -20.96
N ALA A 388 8.23 3.01 -21.73
CA ALA A 388 8.57 4.09 -22.68
C ALA A 388 7.48 4.31 -23.75
N ARG A 389 6.81 3.24 -24.20
CA ARG A 389 5.65 3.36 -25.11
C ARG A 389 4.48 4.07 -24.43
N LEU A 390 4.13 3.68 -23.19
CA LEU A 390 3.03 4.28 -22.43
C LEU A 390 3.31 5.74 -22.01
N GLU A 391 4.57 6.10 -21.81
CA GLU A 391 4.97 7.50 -21.62
C GLU A 391 4.81 8.30 -22.93
N LYS A 392 5.22 7.71 -24.06
CA LYS A 392 5.13 8.35 -25.38
C LYS A 392 3.68 8.56 -25.83
N ASP A 393 2.79 7.62 -25.58
CA ASP A 393 1.37 7.73 -25.95
C ASP A 393 0.54 8.52 -24.93
N GLY A 394 1.12 8.95 -23.81
CA GLY A 394 0.50 9.78 -22.79
C GLY A 394 -0.38 9.01 -21.79
N THR A 395 -0.34 7.68 -21.78
CA THR A 395 -1.03 6.85 -20.78
C THR A 395 -0.34 6.98 -19.42
N LEU A 396 1.00 7.09 -19.42
CA LEU A 396 1.81 7.39 -18.25
C LEU A 396 2.47 8.75 -18.38
N HIS A 397 2.63 9.43 -17.28
CA HIS A 397 3.30 10.72 -17.19
C HIS A 397 4.42 10.64 -16.14
N ALA A 398 5.61 11.08 -16.51
CA ALA A 398 6.73 11.24 -15.58
C ALA A 398 6.41 12.33 -14.55
N CYS A 399 6.76 12.06 -13.30
CA CYS A 399 6.57 12.97 -12.18
C CYS A 399 7.90 13.59 -11.76
N GLY A 400 7.90 14.92 -11.63
CA GLY A 400 9.09 15.69 -11.20
C GLY A 400 9.23 15.79 -9.68
N LEU A 401 9.37 14.66 -8.99
CA LEU A 401 9.44 14.59 -7.53
C LEU A 401 10.82 14.07 -7.09
N PRO A 402 11.81 14.93 -6.86
CA PRO A 402 13.19 14.51 -6.58
C PRO A 402 13.33 13.53 -5.41
N GLN A 403 12.49 13.66 -4.39
CA GLN A 403 12.51 12.80 -3.20
C GLN A 403 12.03 11.37 -3.46
N TRP A 404 11.36 11.11 -4.59
CA TRP A 404 10.76 9.80 -4.93
C TRP A 404 11.51 9.07 -6.05
N GLY A 405 12.58 9.69 -6.59
CA GLY A 405 13.27 9.18 -7.78
C GLY A 405 12.37 9.20 -9.03
N GLU A 406 12.63 8.29 -9.96
CA GLU A 406 11.78 8.12 -11.15
C GLU A 406 10.39 7.61 -10.73
N SER A 407 9.40 8.48 -10.81
CA SER A 407 8.01 8.18 -10.47
C SER A 407 7.07 8.55 -11.59
N LEU A 408 5.93 7.87 -11.63
CA LEU A 408 4.96 7.92 -12.72
C LEU A 408 3.56 8.09 -12.17
N THR A 409 2.69 8.71 -12.97
CA THR A 409 1.24 8.72 -12.77
C THR A 409 0.52 8.36 -14.06
N THR A 410 -0.77 8.06 -13.98
CA THR A 410 -1.60 7.73 -15.14
C THR A 410 -2.40 8.93 -15.62
N ASP A 411 -2.68 9.00 -16.93
CA ASP A 411 -3.62 9.97 -17.52
C ASP A 411 -5.00 9.88 -16.87
N LYS A 412 -5.42 8.66 -16.52
CA LYS A 412 -6.68 8.41 -15.81
C LYS A 412 -6.71 9.06 -14.43
N ALA A 413 -5.65 8.93 -13.64
CA ALA A 413 -5.57 9.57 -12.32
C ALA A 413 -5.62 11.10 -12.45
N VAL A 414 -4.88 11.66 -13.41
CA VAL A 414 -4.91 13.09 -13.74
C VAL A 414 -6.30 13.54 -14.16
N ALA A 415 -6.99 12.78 -15.02
CA ALA A 415 -8.35 13.10 -15.46
C ALA A 415 -9.37 13.04 -14.31
N ASP A 416 -9.29 12.00 -13.47
CA ASP A 416 -10.18 11.81 -12.30
C ASP A 416 -10.03 12.98 -11.30
N GLU A 417 -8.82 13.44 -11.05
CA GLU A 417 -8.54 14.59 -10.17
C GLU A 417 -9.04 15.90 -10.79
N LYS A 418 -8.73 16.16 -12.07
CA LYS A 418 -9.23 17.34 -12.80
C LYS A 418 -10.75 17.40 -12.79
N GLU A 419 -11.42 16.29 -13.05
CA GLU A 419 -12.88 16.23 -13.05
C GLU A 419 -13.46 16.49 -11.66
N THR A 420 -12.83 15.93 -10.61
CA THR A 420 -13.26 16.15 -9.22
C THR A 420 -13.22 17.64 -8.87
N ILE A 421 -12.16 18.33 -9.24
CA ILE A 421 -12.02 19.78 -9.05
C ILE A 421 -13.07 20.54 -9.87
N ALA A 422 -13.21 20.22 -11.16
CA ALA A 422 -14.17 20.88 -12.04
C ALA A 422 -15.64 20.69 -11.60
N LEU A 423 -15.98 19.56 -10.99
CA LEU A 423 -17.30 19.31 -10.41
C LEU A 423 -17.57 20.22 -9.20
N MET A 424 -16.58 20.45 -8.37
CA MET A 424 -16.66 21.39 -7.24
C MET A 424 -16.80 22.83 -7.74
N GLU A 425 -15.93 23.26 -8.67
CA GLU A 425 -15.93 24.60 -9.25
C GLU A 425 -17.26 24.94 -9.91
N ARG A 426 -17.83 24.04 -10.73
CA ARG A 426 -19.18 24.17 -11.31
C ARG A 426 -20.29 24.27 -10.25
N GLY A 427 -20.02 23.85 -9.04
CA GLY A 427 -20.90 23.97 -7.90
C GLY A 427 -20.80 25.31 -7.16
N GLN A 428 -19.79 26.14 -7.45
CA GLN A 428 -19.63 27.46 -6.82
C GLN A 428 -20.73 28.40 -7.29
N GLY A 429 -21.36 29.09 -6.34
CA GLY A 429 -22.51 30.00 -6.59
C GLY A 429 -23.77 29.28 -7.13
N ALA A 430 -23.73 27.96 -7.36
CA ALA A 430 -24.79 27.23 -8.06
C ALA A 430 -25.95 26.77 -7.15
N SER A 431 -25.95 27.13 -5.87
CA SER A 431 -26.95 26.68 -4.91
C SER A 431 -27.55 27.83 -4.11
N ARG A 432 -28.79 27.68 -3.72
CA ARG A 432 -29.41 28.62 -2.77
C ARG A 432 -28.93 28.29 -1.36
N PRO A 433 -28.70 29.32 -0.49
CA PRO A 433 -28.44 29.09 0.92
C PRO A 433 -29.55 28.25 1.56
N VAL A 434 -29.16 27.30 2.43
CA VAL A 434 -30.10 26.54 3.27
C VAL A 434 -30.79 27.51 4.24
N MET A 435 -30.01 28.44 4.80
CA MET A 435 -30.50 29.56 5.64
C MET A 435 -29.71 30.82 5.30
N ARG A 436 -30.36 31.95 5.18
CA ARG A 436 -29.69 33.23 4.93
C ARG A 436 -28.81 33.64 6.13
N SER A 437 -27.65 34.21 5.89
CA SER A 437 -26.65 34.51 6.93
C SER A 437 -27.19 35.44 8.02
N TRP A 438 -28.08 36.41 7.66
CA TRP A 438 -28.71 37.32 8.63
C TRP A 438 -29.70 36.61 9.58
N ILE A 439 -30.21 35.42 9.19
CA ILE A 439 -31.03 34.58 10.06
C ILE A 439 -30.11 33.63 10.88
N ALA A 440 -29.10 33.03 10.25
CA ALA A 440 -28.19 32.10 10.90
C ALA A 440 -27.35 32.77 11.99
N GLY A 441 -26.88 34.03 11.74
CA GLY A 441 -26.00 34.74 12.67
C GLY A 441 -26.57 34.88 14.09
N PRO A 442 -27.75 35.48 14.29
CA PRO A 442 -28.39 35.59 15.60
C PRO A 442 -28.63 34.25 16.29
N LEU A 443 -29.01 33.21 15.53
CA LEU A 443 -29.27 31.88 16.07
C LEU A 443 -27.99 31.16 16.56
N LEU A 444 -26.81 31.63 16.14
CA LEU A 444 -25.51 31.10 16.55
C LEU A 444 -24.85 31.97 17.64
N HIS A 445 -25.36 33.19 17.90
CA HIS A 445 -24.71 34.12 18.82
C HIS A 445 -24.70 33.61 20.26
N ASN A 446 -25.80 33.10 20.75
CA ASN A 446 -26.00 32.68 22.15
C ASN A 446 -25.71 31.20 22.46
N GLY A 447 -24.96 30.49 21.59
CA GLY A 447 -24.68 29.09 21.79
C GLY A 447 -23.30 28.80 22.39
N ARG A 448 -23.15 27.63 23.02
CA ARG A 448 -21.88 27.11 23.59
C ARG A 448 -20.85 26.68 22.52
N LEU A 449 -21.04 27.05 21.24
CA LEU A 449 -20.16 26.73 20.17
C LEU A 449 -18.90 27.61 20.16
N THR A 450 -17.76 27.03 19.79
CA THR A 450 -16.53 27.79 19.57
C THR A 450 -16.64 28.67 18.33
N VAL A 451 -15.72 29.62 18.13
CA VAL A 451 -15.71 30.52 16.95
C VAL A 451 -15.64 29.70 15.65
N GLY A 452 -14.72 28.72 15.57
CA GLY A 452 -14.60 27.84 14.41
C GLY A 452 -15.84 27.00 14.14
N GLN A 453 -16.50 26.50 15.18
CA GLN A 453 -17.77 25.77 15.05
C GLN A 453 -18.89 26.65 14.52
N LYS A 454 -19.02 27.90 15.01
CA LYS A 454 -20.01 28.87 14.52
C LYS A 454 -19.80 29.20 13.05
N GLU A 455 -18.57 29.45 12.63
CA GLU A 455 -18.24 29.73 11.23
C GLU A 455 -18.47 28.50 10.32
N ALA A 456 -18.19 27.30 10.82
CA ALA A 456 -18.50 26.07 10.11
C ALA A 456 -20.01 25.90 9.87
N VAL A 457 -20.84 26.05 10.91
CA VAL A 457 -22.32 26.03 10.78
C VAL A 457 -22.80 27.10 9.81
N LYS A 458 -22.28 28.31 9.90
CA LYS A 458 -22.62 29.42 9.00
C LYS A 458 -22.22 29.10 7.55
N THR A 459 -21.04 28.56 7.31
CA THR A 459 -20.57 28.12 6.00
C THR A 459 -21.50 27.06 5.41
N ILE A 460 -21.86 26.04 6.17
CA ILE A 460 -22.79 24.99 5.76
C ILE A 460 -24.14 25.56 5.33
N LEU A 461 -24.70 26.44 6.14
CA LEU A 461 -26.08 26.93 5.95
C LEU A 461 -26.17 28.06 4.94
N SER A 462 -25.21 28.98 4.91
CA SER A 462 -25.35 30.26 4.22
C SER A 462 -24.55 30.41 2.93
N SER A 463 -23.65 29.44 2.60
CA SER A 463 -22.92 29.47 1.33
C SER A 463 -23.86 29.36 0.14
N LYS A 464 -23.49 29.98 -0.98
CA LYS A 464 -24.10 29.77 -2.30
C LYS A 464 -23.48 28.59 -3.07
N ASP A 465 -22.40 28.01 -2.56
CA ASP A 465 -21.70 26.90 -3.21
C ASP A 465 -22.39 25.59 -2.89
N ARG A 466 -22.48 24.69 -3.86
CA ARG A 466 -23.04 23.35 -3.66
C ARG A 466 -22.14 22.53 -2.74
N VAL A 467 -20.83 22.59 -2.94
CA VAL A 467 -19.83 21.83 -2.19
C VAL A 467 -19.13 22.79 -1.24
N VAL A 468 -19.08 22.44 0.04
CA VAL A 468 -18.35 23.20 1.06
C VAL A 468 -17.55 22.24 1.94
N GLY A 469 -16.43 22.72 2.46
CA GLY A 469 -15.54 21.99 3.34
C GLY A 469 -15.65 22.43 4.80
N VAL A 470 -15.40 21.49 5.71
CA VAL A 470 -15.08 21.77 7.10
C VAL A 470 -13.80 21.03 7.45
N GLN A 471 -12.71 21.76 7.60
CA GLN A 471 -11.47 21.26 8.14
C GLN A 471 -11.56 21.31 9.66
N GLY A 472 -11.73 20.17 10.29
CA GLY A 472 -11.78 20.08 11.75
C GLY A 472 -10.72 19.14 12.27
N TYR A 473 -9.75 19.66 13.02
CA TYR A 473 -8.71 18.83 13.63
C TYR A 473 -9.28 17.84 14.67
N ALA A 474 -8.48 16.90 15.10
CA ALA A 474 -8.91 15.93 16.10
C ALA A 474 -9.33 16.64 17.41
N GLY A 475 -10.53 16.31 17.93
CA GLY A 475 -11.00 16.83 19.19
C GLY A 475 -11.60 18.25 19.15
N THR A 476 -11.90 18.81 17.98
CA THR A 476 -12.51 20.15 17.83
C THR A 476 -14.04 20.15 17.89
N GLY A 477 -14.67 19.02 18.16
CA GLY A 477 -16.14 18.93 18.32
C GLY A 477 -16.92 18.99 17.01
N LYS A 478 -16.43 18.29 15.98
CA LYS A 478 -17.11 18.16 14.65
C LYS A 478 -18.54 17.69 14.80
N THR A 479 -18.80 16.69 15.62
CA THR A 479 -20.13 16.12 15.82
C THR A 479 -21.13 17.13 16.44
N THR A 480 -20.68 17.88 17.45
CA THR A 480 -21.47 18.96 18.07
C THR A 480 -21.84 20.05 17.04
N MET A 481 -20.89 20.42 16.18
CA MET A 481 -21.10 21.36 15.10
C MET A 481 -22.11 20.82 14.08
N LEU A 482 -22.00 19.54 13.69
CA LEU A 482 -22.91 18.90 12.75
C LEU A 482 -24.33 18.78 13.31
N ASP A 483 -24.51 18.42 14.58
CA ASP A 483 -25.83 18.39 15.21
C ASP A 483 -26.49 19.79 15.17
N ARG A 484 -25.73 20.84 15.50
CA ARG A 484 -26.26 22.21 15.40
C ARG A 484 -26.61 22.60 13.97
N ALA A 485 -25.77 22.27 13.00
CA ALA A 485 -26.07 22.51 11.59
C ALA A 485 -27.34 21.78 11.14
N ARG A 486 -27.52 20.51 11.56
CA ARG A 486 -28.72 19.69 11.28
C ARG A 486 -29.97 20.35 11.87
N GLN A 487 -29.93 20.74 13.15
CA GLN A 487 -31.06 21.39 13.83
C GLN A 487 -31.52 22.66 13.09
N LEU A 488 -30.56 23.49 12.66
CA LEU A 488 -30.87 24.72 11.94
C LEU A 488 -31.32 24.48 10.50
N ALA A 489 -30.75 23.47 9.82
CA ALA A 489 -31.20 23.02 8.50
C ALA A 489 -32.65 22.53 8.56
N ALA A 490 -33.00 21.72 9.57
CA ALA A 490 -34.36 21.25 9.80
C ALA A 490 -35.37 22.41 9.99
N LYS A 491 -35.02 23.49 10.72
CA LYS A 491 -35.85 24.71 10.84
C LYS A 491 -36.12 25.38 9.49
N SER A 492 -35.24 25.18 8.49
CA SER A 492 -35.42 25.65 7.11
C SER A 492 -36.10 24.61 6.22
N GLY A 493 -36.57 23.49 6.79
CA GLY A 493 -37.25 22.43 6.07
C GLY A 493 -36.30 21.54 5.24
N TYR A 494 -34.99 21.51 5.57
CA TYR A 494 -34.00 20.61 4.97
C TYR A 494 -33.78 19.41 5.85
N ARG A 495 -33.70 18.23 5.23
CA ARG A 495 -33.21 17.02 5.90
C ARG A 495 -31.69 16.92 5.75
N THR A 496 -31.03 16.32 6.72
CA THR A 496 -29.61 16.04 6.68
C THR A 496 -29.40 14.53 6.57
N ILE A 497 -28.62 14.11 5.57
CA ILE A 497 -28.19 12.72 5.39
C ILE A 497 -26.68 12.70 5.56
N GLY A 498 -26.18 11.74 6.34
CA GLY A 498 -24.77 11.54 6.59
C GLY A 498 -24.21 10.32 5.84
N VAL A 499 -23.02 10.42 5.32
CA VAL A 499 -22.27 9.26 4.84
C VAL A 499 -20.87 9.29 5.45
N ALA A 500 -20.34 8.09 5.74
CA ALA A 500 -18.98 7.93 6.26
C ALA A 500 -18.28 6.76 5.56
N PRO A 501 -16.94 6.72 5.53
CA PRO A 501 -16.18 5.65 4.87
C PRO A 501 -16.43 4.26 5.47
N SER A 502 -16.68 4.17 6.79
CA SER A 502 -16.92 2.91 7.49
C SER A 502 -18.30 2.86 8.14
N ALA A 503 -18.80 1.64 8.39
CA ALA A 503 -20.08 1.44 9.07
C ALA A 503 -20.03 1.89 10.54
N SER A 504 -18.88 1.74 11.21
CA SER A 504 -18.70 2.23 12.59
C SER A 504 -18.72 3.76 12.65
N ALA A 505 -18.05 4.45 11.74
CA ALA A 505 -18.08 5.91 11.66
C ALA A 505 -19.51 6.44 11.33
N ALA A 506 -20.23 5.77 10.42
CA ALA A 506 -21.62 6.09 10.12
C ALA A 506 -22.51 5.92 11.37
N ARG A 507 -22.33 4.83 12.13
CA ARG A 507 -23.07 4.60 13.38
C ARG A 507 -22.77 5.68 14.44
N THR A 508 -21.51 6.04 14.61
CA THR A 508 -21.10 7.12 15.53
C THR A 508 -21.74 8.46 15.14
N LEU A 509 -21.68 8.81 13.86
CA LEU A 509 -22.31 10.04 13.33
C LEU A 509 -23.83 10.05 13.58
N ALA A 510 -24.50 8.89 13.41
CA ALA A 510 -25.92 8.76 13.70
C ALA A 510 -26.22 8.98 15.19
N ALA A 511 -25.47 8.31 16.06
CA ALA A 511 -25.69 8.38 17.51
C ALA A 511 -25.39 9.75 18.09
N GLU A 512 -24.30 10.39 17.67
CA GLU A 512 -23.82 11.64 18.26
C GLU A 512 -24.44 12.89 17.64
N ALA A 513 -24.68 12.89 16.32
CA ALA A 513 -25.24 14.06 15.63
C ALA A 513 -26.73 13.91 15.25
N GLY A 514 -27.36 12.78 15.55
CA GLY A 514 -28.75 12.52 15.26
C GLY A 514 -29.08 12.57 13.74
N ILE A 515 -28.12 12.23 12.89
CA ILE A 515 -28.23 12.27 11.41
C ILE A 515 -28.54 10.87 10.90
N GLU A 516 -29.49 10.75 9.97
CA GLU A 516 -29.69 9.49 9.23
C GLU A 516 -28.42 9.18 8.40
N THR A 517 -27.83 7.99 8.58
CA THR A 517 -26.52 7.67 8.00
C THR A 517 -26.49 6.35 7.25
N GLU A 518 -25.61 6.29 6.27
CA GLU A 518 -25.18 5.08 5.59
C GLU A 518 -23.68 5.15 5.27
N THR A 519 -23.06 4.06 4.77
CA THR A 519 -21.68 4.12 4.31
C THR A 519 -21.59 4.81 2.94
N LEU A 520 -20.48 5.55 2.70
CA LEU A 520 -20.20 6.18 1.41
C LEU A 520 -20.26 5.13 0.28
N GLN A 521 -19.66 3.97 0.49
CA GLN A 521 -19.65 2.89 -0.50
C GLN A 521 -21.06 2.39 -0.85
N ARG A 522 -21.97 2.31 0.14
CA ARG A 522 -23.37 1.93 -0.10
C ARG A 522 -24.12 2.97 -0.93
N LEU A 523 -23.93 4.26 -0.62
CA LEU A 523 -24.48 5.35 -1.42
C LEU A 523 -24.00 5.29 -2.87
N LEU A 524 -22.69 5.14 -3.09
CA LEU A 524 -22.09 5.07 -4.42
C LEU A 524 -22.57 3.84 -5.20
N ALA A 525 -22.58 2.66 -4.58
CA ALA A 525 -23.01 1.42 -5.23
C ALA A 525 -24.49 1.48 -5.67
N ARG A 526 -25.36 2.03 -4.82
CA ARG A 526 -26.79 2.20 -5.15
C ARG A 526 -27.02 3.18 -6.30
N ASN A 527 -26.15 4.15 -6.46
CA ASN A 527 -26.26 5.21 -7.45
C ASN A 527 -25.18 5.12 -8.56
N ALA A 528 -24.53 3.97 -8.74
CA ALA A 528 -23.45 3.77 -9.70
C ALA A 528 -23.85 4.18 -11.14
N GLY A 529 -25.08 3.82 -11.57
CA GLY A 529 -25.60 4.22 -12.88
C GLY A 529 -25.70 5.74 -13.07
N ILE A 530 -25.92 6.51 -12.00
CA ILE A 530 -25.92 7.99 -12.05
C ILE A 530 -24.50 8.52 -12.23
N ALA A 531 -23.55 7.97 -11.46
CA ALA A 531 -22.15 8.33 -11.58
C ALA A 531 -21.57 8.03 -12.97
N GLU A 532 -22.03 6.96 -13.60
CA GLU A 532 -21.68 6.53 -14.96
C GLU A 532 -22.47 7.24 -16.07
N GLY A 533 -23.33 8.21 -15.73
CA GLY A 533 -24.12 8.96 -16.71
C GLY A 533 -25.38 8.24 -17.22
N ARG A 534 -25.73 7.08 -16.70
CA ARG A 534 -26.89 6.27 -17.09
C ARG A 534 -28.17 6.68 -16.32
N LEU A 535 -28.48 7.96 -16.31
CA LEU A 535 -29.67 8.49 -15.62
C LEU A 535 -30.75 8.86 -16.63
N THR A 536 -31.89 8.13 -16.61
CA THR A 536 -33.06 8.45 -17.43
C THR A 536 -33.67 9.79 -17.04
N ARG A 537 -34.35 10.48 -17.99
CA ARG A 537 -35.01 11.77 -17.70
C ARG A 537 -36.05 11.65 -16.57
N LYS A 538 -36.81 10.53 -16.51
CA LYS A 538 -37.79 10.23 -15.45
C LYS A 538 -37.08 10.03 -14.12
N GLY A 539 -36.08 9.15 -14.04
CA GLY A 539 -35.30 8.91 -12.82
C GLY A 539 -34.60 10.17 -12.31
N ALA A 540 -34.08 11.03 -13.22
CA ALA A 540 -33.52 12.32 -12.85
C ALA A 540 -34.55 13.25 -12.18
N ARG A 541 -35.78 13.29 -12.68
CA ARG A 541 -36.85 14.11 -12.08
C ARG A 541 -37.21 13.60 -10.68
N GLU A 542 -37.38 12.30 -10.52
CA GLU A 542 -37.72 11.65 -9.25
C GLU A 542 -36.63 11.86 -8.20
N MET A 543 -35.36 11.60 -8.55
CA MET A 543 -34.25 11.80 -7.65
C MET A 543 -34.05 13.28 -7.28
N ARG A 544 -34.20 14.21 -8.23
CA ARG A 544 -34.11 15.64 -7.93
C ARG A 544 -35.22 16.08 -6.98
N ALA A 545 -36.42 15.55 -7.11
CA ALA A 545 -37.52 15.82 -6.19
C ALA A 545 -37.22 15.26 -4.79
N ALA A 546 -36.70 14.02 -4.71
CA ALA A 546 -36.34 13.39 -3.45
C ALA A 546 -35.23 14.12 -2.69
N PHE A 547 -34.23 14.68 -3.40
CA PHE A 547 -33.09 15.36 -2.79
C PHE A 547 -33.17 16.90 -2.78
N ARG A 548 -34.28 17.48 -3.20
CA ARG A 548 -34.45 18.92 -3.36
C ARG A 548 -34.16 19.75 -2.10
N LYS A 549 -34.44 19.21 -0.94
CA LYS A 549 -34.16 19.82 0.37
C LYS A 549 -33.29 18.92 1.22
N THR A 550 -32.10 18.58 0.70
CA THR A 550 -31.16 17.70 1.39
C THR A 550 -29.80 18.38 1.59
N VAL A 551 -29.28 18.30 2.78
CA VAL A 551 -27.87 18.54 3.11
C VAL A 551 -27.21 17.17 3.22
N LEU A 552 -26.28 16.86 2.31
CA LEU A 552 -25.49 15.63 2.34
C LEU A 552 -24.17 15.90 3.04
N VAL A 553 -23.95 15.27 4.16
CA VAL A 553 -22.71 15.36 4.95
C VAL A 553 -21.85 14.14 4.68
N VAL A 554 -20.60 14.35 4.33
CA VAL A 554 -19.57 13.31 4.22
C VAL A 554 -18.62 13.51 5.40
N ASP A 555 -18.78 12.67 6.42
CA ASP A 555 -17.88 12.70 7.57
C ASP A 555 -16.63 11.85 7.29
N GLU A 556 -15.51 12.17 7.93
CA GLU A 556 -14.19 11.61 7.66
C GLU A 556 -13.84 11.66 6.14
N GLY A 557 -14.19 12.79 5.48
CA GLY A 557 -14.01 12.99 4.04
C GLY A 557 -12.56 12.91 3.56
N SER A 558 -11.57 13.01 4.45
CA SER A 558 -10.16 12.74 4.17
C SER A 558 -9.86 11.28 3.85
N LEU A 559 -10.73 10.34 4.30
CA LEU A 559 -10.62 8.91 3.99
C LEU A 559 -11.32 8.51 2.69
N ALA A 560 -11.89 9.44 1.93
CA ALA A 560 -12.44 9.16 0.62
C ALA A 560 -11.34 9.19 -0.45
N SER A 561 -11.32 8.21 -1.36
CA SER A 561 -10.42 8.23 -2.52
C SER A 561 -10.88 9.21 -3.59
N THR A 562 -9.99 9.56 -4.54
CA THR A 562 -10.34 10.43 -5.68
C THR A 562 -11.54 9.89 -6.46
N VAL A 563 -11.58 8.59 -6.74
CA VAL A 563 -12.70 7.95 -7.47
C VAL A 563 -14.00 8.07 -6.69
N GLN A 564 -13.99 7.84 -5.37
CA GLN A 564 -15.17 7.95 -4.52
C GLN A 564 -15.68 9.40 -4.46
N ALA A 565 -14.78 10.37 -4.31
CA ALA A 565 -15.13 11.79 -4.28
C ALA A 565 -15.69 12.26 -5.64
N ARG A 566 -15.05 11.88 -6.75
CA ARG A 566 -15.52 12.17 -8.11
C ARG A 566 -16.94 11.64 -8.33
N ASP A 567 -17.18 10.35 -8.02
CA ASP A 567 -18.46 9.71 -8.24
C ASP A 567 -19.55 10.32 -7.35
N LEU A 568 -19.23 10.64 -6.10
CA LEU A 568 -20.13 11.38 -5.21
C LEU A 568 -20.51 12.74 -5.79
N LEU A 569 -19.53 13.52 -6.28
CA LEU A 569 -19.79 14.84 -6.86
C LEU A 569 -20.52 14.74 -8.20
N ARG A 570 -20.27 13.71 -9.03
CA ARG A 570 -21.07 13.40 -10.22
C ARG A 570 -22.52 13.16 -9.87
N ILE A 571 -22.79 12.31 -8.88
CA ILE A 571 -24.14 12.03 -8.37
C ILE A 571 -24.78 13.33 -7.89
N ALA A 572 -24.10 14.08 -7.01
CA ALA A 572 -24.62 15.32 -6.44
C ALA A 572 -24.94 16.38 -7.51
N ALA A 573 -24.12 16.49 -8.56
CA ALA A 573 -24.35 17.40 -9.68
C ALA A 573 -25.55 16.94 -10.54
N ALA A 574 -25.62 15.64 -10.91
CA ALA A 574 -26.66 15.09 -11.77
C ALA A 574 -28.08 15.23 -11.16
N ILE A 575 -28.22 14.91 -9.88
CA ILE A 575 -29.50 15.01 -9.16
C ILE A 575 -29.72 16.36 -8.47
N ARG A 576 -28.77 17.29 -8.61
CA ARG A 576 -28.81 18.67 -8.07
C ARG A 576 -29.01 18.72 -6.55
N ILE A 577 -28.20 17.93 -5.79
CA ILE A 577 -28.19 18.04 -4.32
C ILE A 577 -27.83 19.49 -3.94
N PRO A 578 -28.65 20.19 -3.14
CA PRO A 578 -28.39 21.60 -2.86
C PRO A 578 -27.10 21.85 -2.08
N ARG A 579 -26.75 20.96 -1.15
CA ARG A 579 -25.59 21.12 -0.28
C ARG A 579 -24.89 19.79 -0.07
N VAL A 580 -23.60 19.73 -0.38
CA VAL A 580 -22.67 18.67 -0.01
C VAL A 580 -21.63 19.27 0.94
N VAL A 581 -21.47 18.67 2.11
CA VAL A 581 -20.54 19.11 3.15
C VAL A 581 -19.48 18.04 3.32
N LEU A 582 -18.25 18.34 2.95
CA LEU A 582 -17.11 17.45 3.20
C LEU A 582 -16.49 17.84 4.55
N VAL A 583 -16.57 16.95 5.53
CA VAL A 583 -15.99 17.14 6.86
C VAL A 583 -14.82 16.18 7.01
N GLY A 584 -13.67 16.68 7.39
CA GLY A 584 -12.47 15.85 7.50
C GLY A 584 -11.32 16.57 8.18
N ASP A 585 -10.22 15.86 8.26
CA ASP A 585 -8.95 16.35 8.79
C ASP A 585 -7.80 15.91 7.89
N ARG A 586 -7.27 16.82 7.07
CA ARG A 586 -6.16 16.52 6.14
C ARG A 586 -4.86 16.12 6.83
N LYS A 587 -4.74 16.34 8.14
CA LYS A 587 -3.56 15.96 8.93
C LYS A 587 -3.69 14.55 9.54
N GLN A 588 -4.86 13.93 9.46
CA GLN A 588 -5.07 12.52 9.79
C GLN A 588 -4.71 11.63 8.61
N LEU A 589 -4.90 10.31 8.77
CA LEU A 589 -4.60 9.33 7.74
C LEU A 589 -5.46 9.58 6.48
N ASP A 590 -4.88 9.27 5.33
CA ASP A 590 -5.57 9.32 4.04
C ASP A 590 -6.33 8.00 3.77
N ALA A 591 -7.10 7.98 2.69
CA ALA A 591 -7.80 6.79 2.21
C ALA A 591 -6.83 5.64 1.95
N VAL A 592 -7.29 4.38 1.99
CA VAL A 592 -6.49 3.23 1.56
C VAL A 592 -6.28 3.27 0.04
N ASP A 593 -7.33 3.60 -0.70
CA ASP A 593 -7.29 3.77 -2.16
C ASP A 593 -6.65 5.11 -2.56
N ALA A 594 -6.27 5.23 -3.84
CA ALA A 594 -5.50 6.35 -4.37
C ALA A 594 -6.16 7.72 -4.21
N GLY A 595 -5.34 8.72 -3.94
CA GLY A 595 -5.65 10.15 -3.96
C GLY A 595 -5.91 10.79 -2.59
N LYS A 596 -6.04 12.12 -2.61
CA LYS A 596 -6.31 12.99 -1.45
C LYS A 596 -7.31 14.11 -1.80
N PRO A 597 -8.52 13.76 -2.29
CA PRO A 597 -9.44 14.75 -2.89
C PRO A 597 -9.86 15.85 -1.92
N PHE A 598 -9.98 15.58 -0.61
CA PHE A 598 -10.36 16.60 0.36
C PHE A 598 -9.32 17.73 0.44
N ALA A 599 -8.04 17.39 0.47
CA ALA A 599 -6.96 18.38 0.46
C ALA A 599 -6.87 19.11 -0.89
N GLN A 600 -7.03 18.38 -2.00
CA GLN A 600 -7.01 18.97 -3.35
C GLN A 600 -8.15 19.96 -3.58
N LEU A 601 -9.36 19.62 -3.17
CA LEU A 601 -10.51 20.52 -3.30
C LEU A 601 -10.34 21.80 -2.47
N GLN A 602 -9.73 21.69 -1.27
CA GLN A 602 -9.37 22.89 -0.47
C GLN A 602 -8.35 23.76 -1.20
N ALA A 603 -7.29 23.14 -1.74
CA ALA A 603 -6.27 23.86 -2.52
C ALA A 603 -6.83 24.51 -3.80
N ALA A 604 -7.83 23.87 -4.42
CA ALA A 604 -8.54 24.38 -5.60
C ALA A 604 -9.64 25.41 -5.27
N GLY A 605 -9.70 25.92 -4.05
CA GLY A 605 -10.60 27.04 -3.67
C GLY A 605 -11.99 26.61 -3.20
N MET A 606 -12.19 25.37 -2.78
CA MET A 606 -13.41 24.95 -2.08
C MET A 606 -13.59 25.79 -0.82
N LYS A 607 -14.74 26.47 -0.67
CA LYS A 607 -15.06 27.25 0.52
C LYS A 607 -15.03 26.34 1.75
N THR A 608 -14.03 26.54 2.61
CA THR A 608 -13.77 25.68 3.77
C THR A 608 -13.73 26.50 5.06
N ALA A 609 -14.51 26.09 6.06
CA ALA A 609 -14.38 26.59 7.42
C ALA A 609 -13.36 25.76 8.20
N VAL A 610 -12.58 26.40 9.06
CA VAL A 610 -11.55 25.74 9.87
C VAL A 610 -11.99 25.72 11.34
N MET A 611 -11.86 24.55 11.96
CA MET A 611 -12.07 24.32 13.39
C MET A 611 -10.73 23.86 14.00
N ASP A 612 -10.05 24.75 14.69
CA ASP A 612 -8.69 24.56 15.21
C ASP A 612 -8.62 24.51 16.74
N GLU A 613 -9.69 24.88 17.44
CA GLU A 613 -9.75 24.83 18.89
C GLU A 613 -9.91 23.39 19.41
N ILE A 614 -8.82 22.83 19.96
CA ILE A 614 -8.78 21.47 20.50
C ILE A 614 -9.46 21.45 21.88
N LEU A 615 -10.55 20.69 22.00
CA LEU A 615 -11.39 20.56 23.21
C LEU A 615 -11.23 19.20 23.90
N ARG A 616 -10.70 18.18 23.20
CA ARG A 616 -10.61 16.80 23.66
C ARG A 616 -9.60 16.63 24.78
N GLN A 617 -8.37 17.11 24.57
CA GLN A 617 -7.29 16.95 25.53
C GLN A 617 -7.53 17.78 26.77
N LYS A 618 -7.51 17.13 27.95
CA LYS A 618 -7.66 17.75 29.26
C LYS A 618 -6.32 18.04 29.92
N ASP A 619 -5.32 17.20 29.64
CA ASP A 619 -3.94 17.43 30.03
C ASP A 619 -3.30 18.52 29.17
N VAL A 620 -2.62 19.47 29.83
CA VAL A 620 -2.03 20.63 29.13
C VAL A 620 -0.84 20.24 28.24
N GLU A 621 0.05 19.39 28.76
CA GLU A 621 1.24 18.96 28.04
C GLU A 621 0.87 18.09 26.83
N LEU A 622 -0.09 17.18 26.98
CA LEU A 622 -0.62 16.40 25.88
C LEU A 622 -1.27 17.30 24.82
N LYS A 623 -2.02 18.31 25.23
CA LYS A 623 -2.63 19.27 24.30
C LYS A 623 -1.58 20.03 23.50
N GLU A 624 -0.49 20.46 24.15
CA GLU A 624 0.63 21.13 23.47
C GLU A 624 1.40 20.16 22.56
N ALA A 625 1.59 18.88 22.97
CA ALA A 625 2.18 17.86 22.13
C ALA A 625 1.37 17.64 20.84
N VAL A 626 0.03 17.56 20.95
CA VAL A 626 -0.88 17.42 19.81
C VAL A 626 -0.81 18.68 18.91
N ARG A 627 -0.75 19.88 19.46
CA ARG A 627 -0.60 21.12 18.69
C ARG A 627 0.75 21.18 17.95
N ALA A 628 1.83 20.82 18.63
CA ALA A 628 3.15 20.78 18.03
C ALA A 628 3.21 19.74 16.88
N SER A 629 2.61 18.57 17.06
CA SER A 629 2.49 17.55 16.01
C SER A 629 1.70 18.07 14.79
N LEU A 630 0.61 18.79 14.99
CA LEU A 630 -0.16 19.44 13.92
C LEU A 630 0.65 20.46 13.13
N ALA A 631 1.53 21.20 13.82
CA ALA A 631 2.40 22.18 13.21
C ALA A 631 3.61 21.54 12.49
N GLY A 632 3.84 20.23 12.65
CA GLY A 632 5.04 19.55 12.16
C GLY A 632 6.28 19.76 13.04
N GLU A 633 6.11 20.35 14.23
CA GLU A 633 7.16 20.60 15.21
C GLU A 633 7.43 19.35 16.07
N ILE A 634 7.92 18.27 15.42
CA ILE A 634 8.05 16.96 16.05
C ILE A 634 8.95 16.98 17.27
N GLY A 635 10.09 17.68 17.20
CA GLY A 635 10.99 17.83 18.34
C GLY A 635 10.29 18.46 19.56
N ARG A 636 9.43 19.47 19.34
CA ARG A 636 8.61 20.08 20.40
C ARG A 636 7.56 19.13 20.94
N ALA A 637 6.91 18.36 20.08
CA ALA A 637 5.94 17.37 20.49
C ALA A 637 6.57 16.29 21.39
N PHE A 638 7.75 15.81 21.03
CA PHE A 638 8.55 14.86 21.84
C PHE A 638 8.93 15.47 23.20
N GLY A 639 9.40 16.72 23.21
CA GLY A 639 9.71 17.42 24.46
C GLY A 639 8.51 17.57 25.37
N LYS A 640 7.30 17.74 24.83
CA LYS A 640 6.05 17.82 25.60
C LYS A 640 5.55 16.47 26.09
N LEU A 641 5.83 15.38 25.39
CA LEU A 641 5.57 14.02 25.87
C LEU A 641 6.55 13.61 26.98
N GLY A 642 7.83 14.06 26.90
CA GLY A 642 8.84 13.86 27.94
C GLY A 642 8.94 12.38 28.39
N ASP A 643 8.80 12.15 29.70
CA ASP A 643 8.89 10.81 30.30
C ASP A 643 7.80 9.82 29.84
N ARG A 644 6.82 10.27 29.07
CA ARG A 644 5.80 9.42 28.44
C ARG A 644 6.33 8.70 27.20
N ILE A 645 7.58 8.98 26.77
CA ILE A 645 8.25 8.25 25.69
C ILE A 645 9.12 7.17 26.33
N ALA A 646 8.81 5.93 26.01
CA ALA A 646 9.51 4.77 26.52
C ALA A 646 10.31 4.11 25.39
N GLU A 647 11.61 4.20 25.48
CA GLU A 647 12.52 3.47 24.60
C GLU A 647 12.76 2.06 25.14
N VAL A 648 12.64 1.07 24.26
CA VAL A 648 12.76 -0.34 24.64
C VAL A 648 13.58 -1.09 23.58
N ASN A 649 14.12 -2.24 23.97
CA ASN A 649 14.83 -3.08 23.00
C ASN A 649 13.91 -3.41 21.81
N PRO A 650 14.36 -3.26 20.56
CA PRO A 650 13.61 -3.57 19.34
C PRO A 650 12.97 -4.96 19.37
N ASP A 651 13.68 -5.93 19.97
CA ASP A 651 13.21 -7.32 20.07
C ASP A 651 12.10 -7.53 21.11
N ASN A 652 11.83 -6.55 21.97
CA ASN A 652 10.81 -6.62 23.02
C ASN A 652 9.71 -5.56 22.87
N LEU A 653 9.59 -4.93 21.72
CA LEU A 653 8.65 -3.82 21.51
C LEU A 653 7.20 -4.25 21.82
N ALA A 654 6.77 -5.39 21.28
CA ALA A 654 5.42 -5.93 21.54
C ALA A 654 5.21 -6.34 23.00
N GLY A 655 6.17 -7.04 23.59
CA GLY A 655 6.12 -7.48 24.99
C GLY A 655 6.10 -6.30 25.97
N ALA A 656 6.89 -5.26 25.68
CA ALA A 656 6.94 -4.05 26.49
C ALA A 656 5.62 -3.26 26.45
N ALA A 657 4.99 -3.16 25.28
CA ALA A 657 3.67 -2.54 25.10
C ALA A 657 2.58 -3.33 25.84
N ALA A 658 2.59 -4.66 25.68
CA ALA A 658 1.69 -5.56 26.40
C ALA A 658 1.85 -5.44 27.92
N ALA A 659 3.08 -5.43 28.43
CA ALA A 659 3.37 -5.31 29.87
C ALA A 659 2.86 -4.00 30.45
N ARG A 660 2.95 -2.87 29.72
CA ARG A 660 2.40 -1.58 30.14
C ARG A 660 0.90 -1.63 30.28
N TRP A 661 0.22 -2.16 29.28
CA TRP A 661 -1.23 -2.32 29.32
C TRP A 661 -1.67 -3.26 30.45
N LEU A 662 -0.94 -4.35 30.67
CA LEU A 662 -1.22 -5.33 31.75
C LEU A 662 -1.01 -4.79 33.16
N ARG A 663 -0.21 -3.74 33.37
CA ARG A 663 -0.06 -3.06 34.66
C ARG A 663 -1.28 -2.23 35.07
N LEU A 664 -2.09 -1.84 34.08
CA LEU A 664 -3.30 -1.05 34.32
C LEU A 664 -4.34 -1.88 35.07
N SER A 665 -5.13 -1.21 35.92
CA SER A 665 -6.31 -1.83 36.50
C SER A 665 -7.35 -2.20 35.45
N PRO A 666 -8.26 -3.13 35.70
CA PRO A 666 -9.30 -3.50 34.74
C PRO A 666 -10.09 -2.29 34.19
N ARG A 667 -10.43 -1.34 35.04
CA ARG A 667 -11.15 -0.12 34.67
C ARG A 667 -10.30 0.79 33.73
N GLU A 668 -9.02 0.91 34.02
CA GLU A 668 -8.10 1.68 33.18
C GLU A 668 -7.89 0.99 31.84
N ARG A 669 -7.79 -0.36 31.80
CA ARG A 669 -7.68 -1.14 30.55
C ARG A 669 -8.84 -0.88 29.61
N ASP A 670 -10.06 -0.76 30.12
CA ASP A 670 -11.26 -0.48 29.32
C ASP A 670 -11.24 0.93 28.72
N ASN A 671 -10.56 1.87 29.36
CA ASN A 671 -10.44 3.25 28.93
C ASN A 671 -9.08 3.59 28.28
N THR A 672 -8.24 2.59 28.04
CA THR A 672 -6.92 2.76 27.40
C THR A 672 -6.89 2.09 26.04
N GLY A 673 -6.65 2.89 25.00
CA GLY A 673 -6.41 2.40 23.64
C GLY A 673 -4.96 1.97 23.46
N LEU A 674 -4.75 0.73 23.03
CA LEU A 674 -3.44 0.21 22.64
C LEU A 674 -3.37 0.12 21.14
N MET A 675 -2.47 0.90 20.52
CA MET A 675 -2.36 1.03 19.08
C MET A 675 -1.01 0.56 18.57
N ALA A 676 -1.03 -0.15 17.44
CA ALA A 676 0.16 -0.60 16.75
C ALA A 676 0.09 -0.20 15.27
N PRO A 677 1.22 0.15 14.63
CA PRO A 677 1.23 0.60 13.24
C PRO A 677 0.88 -0.51 12.26
N SER A 678 1.33 -1.73 12.51
CA SER A 678 1.16 -2.88 11.61
C SER A 678 0.25 -3.97 12.17
N HIS A 679 -0.33 -4.77 11.27
CA HIS A 679 -1.09 -5.96 11.66
C HIS A 679 -0.20 -6.99 12.41
N ALA A 680 1.04 -7.15 11.97
CA ALA A 680 1.99 -8.06 12.60
C ALA A 680 2.25 -7.70 14.06
N LEU A 681 2.65 -6.45 14.33
CA LEU A 681 2.93 -5.98 15.69
C LEU A 681 1.68 -6.03 16.56
N ARG A 682 0.51 -5.68 16.03
CA ARG A 682 -0.78 -5.81 16.72
C ARG A 682 -1.05 -7.27 17.15
N THR A 683 -0.82 -8.23 16.25
CA THR A 683 -1.03 -9.66 16.54
C THR A 683 -0.08 -10.14 17.62
N GLU A 684 1.19 -9.73 17.55
CA GLU A 684 2.20 -10.03 18.56
C GLU A 684 1.82 -9.49 19.96
N ILE A 685 1.39 -8.23 20.01
CA ILE A 685 0.92 -7.61 21.25
C ILE A 685 -0.29 -8.36 21.84
N ASN A 686 -1.26 -8.69 20.98
CA ASN A 686 -2.44 -9.46 21.39
C ASN A 686 -2.05 -10.85 21.93
N GLY A 687 -1.08 -11.52 21.32
CA GLY A 687 -0.54 -12.79 21.79
C GLY A 687 0.06 -12.69 23.18
N HIS A 688 0.95 -11.72 23.41
CA HIS A 688 1.56 -11.49 24.74
C HIS A 688 0.52 -11.17 25.84
N ILE A 689 -0.48 -10.35 25.51
CA ILE A 689 -1.55 -10.02 26.46
C ILE A 689 -2.36 -11.28 26.79
N ARG A 690 -2.79 -12.03 25.79
CA ARG A 690 -3.60 -13.24 25.94
C ARG A 690 -2.88 -14.29 26.79
N GLU A 691 -1.62 -14.56 26.48
CA GLU A 691 -0.80 -15.52 27.19
C GLU A 691 -0.67 -15.15 28.69
N ARG A 692 -0.45 -13.88 28.98
CA ARG A 692 -0.35 -13.41 30.35
C ARG A 692 -1.69 -13.49 31.09
N LEU A 693 -2.79 -13.06 30.48
CA LEU A 693 -4.13 -13.15 31.06
C LEU A 693 -4.56 -14.61 31.30
N ALA A 694 -4.13 -15.54 30.46
CA ALA A 694 -4.36 -16.97 30.67
C ALA A 694 -3.56 -17.51 31.89
N ARG A 695 -2.28 -17.12 32.01
CA ARG A 695 -1.46 -17.48 33.20
C ARG A 695 -2.04 -16.89 34.49
N ASP A 696 -2.56 -15.69 34.43
CA ASP A 696 -3.15 -15.01 35.61
C ASP A 696 -4.59 -15.53 35.92
N GLY A 697 -5.11 -16.49 35.14
CA GLY A 697 -6.43 -17.11 35.35
C GLY A 697 -7.62 -16.21 34.96
N VAL A 698 -7.39 -15.10 34.29
CA VAL A 698 -8.45 -14.22 33.76
C VAL A 698 -9.11 -14.90 32.55
N ILE A 699 -8.30 -15.42 31.63
CA ILE A 699 -8.76 -16.28 30.53
C ILE A 699 -8.76 -17.72 31.04
N ARG A 700 -9.92 -18.37 31.04
CA ARG A 700 -10.12 -19.66 31.71
C ARG A 700 -11.20 -20.51 31.03
N GLY A 701 -11.34 -21.74 31.52
CA GLY A 701 -12.35 -22.68 31.07
C GLY A 701 -11.93 -23.43 29.79
N PRO A 702 -12.87 -24.19 29.18
CA PRO A 702 -12.59 -25.00 28.02
C PRO A 702 -12.24 -24.13 26.81
N SER A 703 -11.40 -24.67 25.94
CA SER A 703 -11.06 -24.02 24.67
C SER A 703 -12.07 -24.36 23.58
N PHE A 704 -12.28 -23.44 22.68
CA PHE A 704 -13.05 -23.62 21.47
C PHE A 704 -12.14 -23.32 20.28
N GLU A 705 -11.83 -24.39 19.53
CA GLU A 705 -11.06 -24.27 18.29
C GLU A 705 -11.94 -23.68 17.21
N ASN A 706 -11.53 -22.56 16.66
CA ASN A 706 -12.20 -21.79 15.65
C ASN A 706 -11.32 -21.58 14.43
N GLU A 707 -11.88 -21.72 13.23
CA GLU A 707 -11.23 -21.32 11.99
C GLU A 707 -11.61 -19.88 11.67
N ARG A 708 -10.65 -18.97 11.60
CA ARG A 708 -10.88 -17.57 11.22
C ARG A 708 -10.42 -17.26 9.80
N LEU A 709 -11.08 -16.31 9.18
CA LEU A 709 -10.79 -15.79 7.86
C LEU A 709 -9.99 -14.49 7.95
N VAL A 710 -8.81 -14.51 7.37
CA VAL A 710 -7.92 -13.35 7.28
C VAL A 710 -7.82 -12.92 5.82
N SER A 711 -8.22 -11.67 5.51
CA SER A 711 -8.17 -11.15 4.14
C SER A 711 -6.75 -11.18 3.57
N ARG A 712 -6.61 -11.63 2.31
CA ARG A 712 -5.38 -11.54 1.54
C ARG A 712 -5.03 -10.09 1.18
N GLY A 713 -5.98 -9.16 1.26
CA GLY A 713 -5.80 -7.75 0.94
C GLY A 713 -5.46 -7.49 -0.53
N TYR A 714 -5.87 -8.37 -1.45
CA TYR A 714 -5.57 -8.26 -2.87
C TYR A 714 -6.28 -7.08 -3.53
N THR A 715 -5.58 -6.40 -4.44
CA THR A 715 -6.17 -5.43 -5.36
C THR A 715 -7.11 -6.11 -6.35
N SER A 716 -7.94 -5.34 -7.05
CA SER A 716 -8.82 -5.86 -8.09
C SER A 716 -8.05 -6.59 -9.19
N ALA A 717 -6.88 -6.08 -9.56
CA ALA A 717 -5.99 -6.70 -10.54
C ALA A 717 -5.40 -8.03 -10.05
N GLU A 718 -5.00 -8.13 -8.78
CA GLU A 718 -4.50 -9.37 -8.19
C GLU A 718 -5.58 -10.45 -8.09
N LYS A 719 -6.81 -10.07 -7.79
CA LYS A 719 -7.98 -10.99 -7.73
C LYS A 719 -8.31 -11.63 -9.07
N MET A 720 -7.87 -11.05 -10.19
CA MET A 720 -8.10 -11.60 -11.53
C MET A 720 -7.07 -12.66 -11.95
N VAL A 721 -5.99 -12.84 -11.20
CA VAL A 721 -4.91 -13.77 -11.53
C VAL A 721 -5.08 -15.08 -10.76
N ALA A 722 -5.41 -16.17 -11.44
CA ALA A 722 -5.61 -17.48 -10.81
C ALA A 722 -4.39 -17.95 -10.00
N GLY A 723 -3.18 -17.67 -10.45
CA GLY A 723 -1.93 -18.01 -9.75
C GLY A 723 -1.70 -17.30 -8.42
N ASN A 724 -2.59 -16.37 -8.02
CA ASN A 724 -2.56 -15.73 -6.71
C ASN A 724 -3.38 -16.49 -5.65
N TYR A 725 -4.16 -17.49 -6.08
CA TYR A 725 -4.96 -18.33 -5.20
C TYR A 725 -4.17 -19.57 -4.77
N SER A 726 -4.42 -20.02 -3.56
CA SER A 726 -3.83 -21.25 -3.02
C SER A 726 -4.91 -22.20 -2.57
N PRO A 727 -4.71 -23.53 -2.68
CA PRO A 727 -5.60 -24.50 -2.04
C PRO A 727 -5.80 -24.16 -0.56
N GLY A 728 -7.06 -24.24 -0.08
CA GLY A 728 -7.44 -23.85 1.27
C GLY A 728 -7.86 -22.38 1.42
N ASP A 729 -7.57 -21.49 0.46
CA ASP A 729 -8.13 -20.13 0.45
C ASP A 729 -9.65 -20.17 0.38
N VAL A 730 -10.30 -19.12 0.86
CA VAL A 730 -11.74 -18.96 0.81
C VAL A 730 -12.12 -17.73 0.00
N VAL A 731 -12.96 -17.90 -1.00
CA VAL A 731 -13.49 -16.83 -1.85
C VAL A 731 -14.90 -16.48 -1.37
N ALA A 732 -15.09 -15.26 -0.89
CA ALA A 732 -16.39 -14.72 -0.54
C ALA A 732 -16.96 -13.90 -1.70
N PHE A 733 -18.19 -14.23 -2.10
CA PHE A 733 -18.88 -13.59 -3.21
C PHE A 733 -19.83 -12.49 -2.72
N HIS A 734 -19.67 -11.28 -3.24
CA HIS A 734 -20.52 -10.14 -2.88
C HIS A 734 -21.68 -9.88 -3.86
N ARG A 735 -21.83 -10.74 -4.86
CA ARG A 735 -22.89 -10.69 -5.89
C ARG A 735 -23.31 -12.11 -6.27
N ASP A 736 -24.50 -12.23 -6.86
CA ASP A 736 -24.97 -13.49 -7.44
C ASP A 736 -24.25 -13.78 -8.76
N TYR A 737 -23.83 -15.03 -8.92
CA TYR A 737 -23.21 -15.55 -10.14
C TYR A 737 -23.94 -16.84 -10.54
N LYS A 738 -25.06 -16.68 -11.25
CA LYS A 738 -25.95 -17.79 -11.66
C LYS A 738 -25.23 -18.88 -12.45
N SER A 739 -24.26 -18.47 -13.31
CA SER A 739 -23.44 -19.41 -14.09
C SER A 739 -22.52 -20.30 -13.25
N LEU A 740 -22.28 -19.94 -12.01
CA LEU A 740 -21.42 -20.68 -11.07
C LEU A 740 -22.26 -21.33 -9.94
N GLY A 741 -23.57 -21.17 -9.94
CA GLY A 741 -24.42 -21.61 -8.84
C GLY A 741 -24.08 -20.92 -7.49
N VAL A 742 -23.60 -19.67 -7.53
CA VAL A 742 -23.12 -18.94 -6.36
C VAL A 742 -24.04 -17.76 -6.08
N ALA A 743 -24.53 -17.67 -4.85
CA ALA A 743 -25.33 -16.56 -4.36
C ALA A 743 -24.46 -15.50 -3.67
N LYS A 744 -25.01 -14.28 -3.57
CA LYS A 744 -24.39 -13.21 -2.78
C LYS A 744 -24.26 -13.63 -1.33
N GLY A 745 -23.05 -13.55 -0.79
CA GLY A 745 -22.72 -13.93 0.60
C GLY A 745 -22.13 -15.33 0.72
N ASP A 746 -22.15 -16.13 -0.36
CA ASP A 746 -21.51 -17.44 -0.36
C ASP A 746 -20.00 -17.34 -0.19
N GLU A 747 -19.47 -18.28 0.57
CA GLU A 747 -18.05 -18.51 0.77
C GLU A 747 -17.70 -19.89 0.23
N ARG A 748 -16.68 -19.96 -0.64
CA ARG A 748 -16.24 -21.20 -1.28
C ARG A 748 -14.75 -21.41 -1.04
N ARG A 749 -14.38 -22.62 -0.63
CA ARG A 749 -12.98 -23.00 -0.45
C ARG A 749 -12.34 -23.29 -1.82
N VAL A 750 -11.10 -22.89 -1.99
CA VAL A 750 -10.30 -23.25 -3.16
C VAL A 750 -9.77 -24.67 -2.97
N ALA A 751 -10.17 -25.58 -3.83
CA ALA A 751 -9.70 -26.98 -3.87
C ALA A 751 -8.41 -27.10 -4.67
N GLY A 752 -8.24 -26.30 -5.74
CA GLY A 752 -7.07 -26.33 -6.59
C GLY A 752 -7.00 -25.17 -7.57
N VAL A 753 -5.84 -25.03 -8.20
CA VAL A 753 -5.57 -24.00 -9.20
C VAL A 753 -4.95 -24.63 -10.44
N ASP A 754 -5.52 -24.39 -11.59
CA ASP A 754 -4.94 -24.73 -12.87
C ASP A 754 -4.26 -23.48 -13.47
N HIS A 755 -2.95 -23.44 -13.34
CA HIS A 755 -2.13 -22.33 -13.82
C HIS A 755 -2.12 -22.22 -15.35
N ARG A 756 -2.29 -23.34 -16.07
CA ARG A 756 -2.29 -23.38 -17.53
C ARG A 756 -3.59 -22.81 -18.10
N MET A 757 -4.71 -23.24 -17.55
CA MET A 757 -6.04 -22.78 -17.97
C MET A 757 -6.45 -21.46 -17.31
N GLY A 758 -5.74 -21.00 -16.29
CA GLY A 758 -6.07 -19.81 -15.50
C GLY A 758 -7.39 -19.97 -14.73
N THR A 759 -7.68 -21.19 -14.24
CA THR A 759 -8.89 -21.50 -13.52
C THR A 759 -8.61 -21.88 -12.07
N VAL A 760 -9.57 -21.57 -11.21
CA VAL A 760 -9.59 -21.93 -9.79
C VAL A 760 -10.74 -22.91 -9.58
N THR A 761 -10.47 -24.04 -8.99
CA THR A 761 -11.48 -25.03 -8.61
C THR A 761 -11.99 -24.68 -7.22
N LEU A 762 -13.30 -24.42 -7.12
CA LEU A 762 -14.00 -24.09 -5.88
C LEU A 762 -14.83 -25.27 -5.40
N GLU A 763 -14.83 -25.51 -4.09
CA GLU A 763 -15.71 -26.51 -3.46
C GLU A 763 -17.15 -25.99 -3.38
N GLY A 764 -18.10 -26.76 -3.83
CA GLY A 764 -19.54 -26.49 -3.70
C GLY A 764 -20.10 -26.96 -2.35
N PRO A 765 -21.38 -26.62 -2.04
CA PRO A 765 -22.01 -26.95 -0.74
C PRO A 765 -22.14 -28.46 -0.45
N GLU A 766 -22.25 -29.27 -1.49
CA GLU A 766 -22.42 -30.73 -1.43
C GLU A 766 -21.19 -31.49 -1.92
N GLY A 767 -20.00 -30.84 -1.87
CA GLY A 767 -18.74 -31.43 -2.33
C GLY A 767 -18.53 -31.43 -3.85
N GLN A 768 -19.42 -30.78 -4.62
CA GLN A 768 -19.19 -30.61 -6.06
C GLN A 768 -18.03 -29.63 -6.28
N SER A 769 -17.26 -29.85 -7.35
CA SER A 769 -16.20 -28.94 -7.78
C SER A 769 -16.72 -28.03 -8.88
N VAL A 770 -16.51 -26.72 -8.74
CA VAL A 770 -16.87 -25.71 -9.73
C VAL A 770 -15.62 -25.03 -10.26
N ALA A 771 -15.34 -25.14 -11.55
CA ALA A 771 -14.27 -24.42 -12.20
C ALA A 771 -14.65 -22.97 -12.42
N TRP A 772 -13.85 -22.05 -11.86
CA TRP A 772 -14.06 -20.61 -11.94
C TRP A 772 -12.86 -19.92 -12.59
N ARG A 773 -13.14 -18.97 -13.49
CA ARG A 773 -12.12 -18.11 -14.09
C ARG A 773 -12.17 -16.74 -13.44
N PRO A 774 -11.22 -16.38 -12.58
CA PRO A 774 -11.19 -15.10 -11.87
C PRO A 774 -11.25 -13.88 -12.80
N ARG A 775 -10.57 -13.93 -13.94
CA ARG A 775 -10.55 -12.85 -14.94
C ARG A 775 -11.93 -12.54 -15.52
N ALA A 776 -12.78 -13.53 -15.71
CA ALA A 776 -14.11 -13.33 -16.29
C ALA A 776 -15.10 -12.69 -15.31
N VAL A 777 -14.89 -12.87 -13.99
CA VAL A 777 -15.82 -12.47 -12.93
C VAL A 777 -15.24 -11.35 -12.07
N GLY A 778 -13.92 -11.33 -11.87
CA GLY A 778 -13.21 -10.41 -10.98
C GLY A 778 -13.09 -8.98 -11.47
N ALA A 779 -13.39 -8.71 -12.75
CA ALA A 779 -13.27 -7.40 -13.37
C ALA A 779 -14.13 -6.28 -12.75
N LYS A 780 -15.06 -6.61 -11.84
CA LYS A 780 -15.89 -5.64 -11.13
C LYS A 780 -15.36 -5.47 -9.71
N ARG A 781 -14.84 -4.30 -9.43
CA ARG A 781 -14.34 -3.92 -8.11
C ARG A 781 -15.32 -4.31 -6.99
N GLY A 782 -14.84 -4.96 -5.96
CA GLY A 782 -15.65 -5.41 -4.83
C GLY A 782 -16.59 -6.59 -5.13
N ALA A 783 -16.37 -7.33 -6.20
CA ALA A 783 -17.21 -8.49 -6.56
C ALA A 783 -16.91 -9.71 -5.68
N VAL A 784 -15.65 -9.90 -5.32
CA VAL A 784 -15.17 -10.98 -4.47
C VAL A 784 -14.14 -10.48 -3.46
N GLU A 785 -14.00 -11.21 -2.34
CA GLU A 785 -12.92 -11.06 -1.39
C GLU A 785 -12.26 -12.42 -1.15
N ILE A 786 -10.95 -12.42 -0.99
CA ILE A 786 -10.15 -13.63 -0.81
C ILE A 786 -9.57 -13.65 0.58
N TYR A 787 -9.77 -14.76 1.26
CA TYR A 787 -9.28 -15.00 2.61
C TYR A 787 -8.38 -16.24 2.65
N ARG A 788 -7.38 -16.22 3.52
CA ARG A 788 -6.77 -17.43 4.02
C ARG A 788 -7.42 -17.85 5.33
N THR A 789 -7.32 -19.11 5.67
CA THR A 789 -7.81 -19.65 6.94
C THR A 789 -6.67 -19.71 7.96
N GLU A 790 -6.99 -19.41 9.21
CA GLU A 790 -6.08 -19.53 10.34
C GLU A 790 -6.81 -20.15 11.53
N SER A 791 -6.11 -20.94 12.33
CA SER A 791 -6.65 -21.42 13.62
C SER A 791 -6.67 -20.29 14.64
N MET A 792 -7.72 -20.22 15.43
CA MET A 792 -7.92 -19.28 16.52
C MET A 792 -8.61 -19.99 17.69
N GLU A 793 -7.96 -19.99 18.83
CA GLU A 793 -8.55 -20.51 20.06
C GLU A 793 -9.37 -19.42 20.77
N LEU A 794 -10.54 -19.78 21.30
CA LEU A 794 -11.39 -18.91 22.12
C LEU A 794 -11.63 -19.55 23.48
N ARG A 795 -11.53 -18.75 24.55
CA ARG A 795 -11.86 -19.11 25.94
C ARG A 795 -12.63 -17.97 26.63
N ALA A 796 -13.33 -18.30 27.69
CA ALA A 796 -13.96 -17.26 28.52
C ALA A 796 -12.90 -16.26 29.02
N GLY A 797 -13.18 -14.97 28.90
CA GLY A 797 -12.26 -13.88 29.18
C GLY A 797 -11.51 -13.34 27.94
N ASP A 798 -11.58 -14.04 26.80
CA ASP A 798 -11.00 -13.48 25.57
C ASP A 798 -11.75 -12.22 25.11
N ARG A 799 -11.01 -11.23 24.65
CA ARG A 799 -11.55 -10.02 24.02
C ARG A 799 -11.39 -10.13 22.53
N ILE A 800 -12.52 -10.01 21.80
CA ILE A 800 -12.58 -10.17 20.35
C ILE A 800 -13.18 -8.94 19.65
N ARG A 801 -12.99 -8.88 18.34
CA ARG A 801 -13.70 -7.98 17.44
C ARG A 801 -14.19 -8.73 16.21
N TRP A 802 -15.30 -8.27 15.65
CA TRP A 802 -15.72 -8.75 14.33
C TRP A 802 -14.97 -8.03 13.21
N THR A 803 -14.66 -8.78 12.15
CA THR A 803 -13.97 -8.26 10.95
C THR A 803 -14.91 -8.07 9.76
N ARG A 804 -16.21 -8.41 9.92
CA ARG A 804 -17.25 -8.30 8.88
C ARG A 804 -18.54 -7.76 9.47
N ASN A 805 -19.27 -6.96 8.65
CA ASN A 805 -20.60 -6.49 9.02
C ASN A 805 -21.65 -7.61 8.90
N ASP A 806 -22.59 -7.65 9.84
CA ASP A 806 -23.78 -8.49 9.80
C ASP A 806 -25.00 -7.68 10.21
N THR A 807 -25.88 -7.40 9.24
CA THR A 807 -27.09 -6.62 9.49
C THR A 807 -28.14 -7.41 10.24
N GLY A 808 -28.17 -8.74 10.12
CA GLY A 808 -29.13 -9.61 10.82
C GLY A 808 -28.83 -9.66 12.32
N LEU A 809 -27.56 -9.75 12.68
CA LEU A 809 -27.08 -9.72 14.06
C LEU A 809 -26.84 -8.30 14.57
N GLY A 810 -26.98 -7.27 13.73
CA GLY A 810 -26.68 -5.88 14.09
C GLY A 810 -25.20 -5.61 14.42
N LEU A 811 -24.29 -6.41 13.85
CA LEU A 811 -22.85 -6.29 14.04
C LEU A 811 -22.23 -5.46 12.92
N VAL A 812 -21.25 -4.64 13.27
CA VAL A 812 -20.38 -3.98 12.28
C VAL A 812 -18.93 -4.35 12.49
N ASN A 813 -18.17 -4.25 11.42
CA ASN A 813 -16.72 -4.41 11.46
C ASN A 813 -16.12 -3.49 12.52
N SER A 814 -15.26 -4.05 13.35
CA SER A 814 -14.63 -3.44 14.54
C SER A 814 -15.51 -3.33 15.79
N ASP A 815 -16.73 -3.88 15.80
CA ASP A 815 -17.45 -4.10 17.07
C ASP A 815 -16.65 -5.08 17.92
N THR A 816 -16.56 -4.80 19.22
CA THR A 816 -15.81 -5.62 20.18
C THR A 816 -16.75 -6.37 21.11
N ALA A 817 -16.31 -7.53 21.59
CA ALA A 817 -17.01 -8.27 22.62
C ALA A 817 -16.02 -9.03 23.51
N GLU A 818 -16.52 -9.45 24.66
CA GLU A 818 -15.87 -10.38 25.58
C GLU A 818 -16.52 -11.75 25.47
N VAL A 819 -15.73 -12.79 25.38
CA VAL A 819 -16.19 -14.17 25.48
C VAL A 819 -16.55 -14.45 26.93
N THR A 820 -17.83 -14.69 27.21
CA THR A 820 -18.31 -14.92 28.57
C THR A 820 -18.36 -16.40 28.96
N SER A 821 -18.63 -17.28 27.99
CA SER A 821 -18.60 -18.73 28.21
C SER A 821 -18.37 -19.51 26.91
N VAL A 822 -17.83 -20.71 27.07
CA VAL A 822 -17.70 -21.73 26.04
C VAL A 822 -18.34 -23.00 26.58
N ARG A 823 -19.45 -23.48 25.98
CA ARG A 823 -20.19 -24.67 26.42
C ARG A 823 -20.90 -25.34 25.25
N GLY A 824 -20.84 -26.67 25.18
CA GLY A 824 -21.63 -27.46 24.24
C GLY A 824 -21.42 -27.07 22.77
N GLY A 825 -20.19 -26.69 22.38
CA GLY A 825 -19.91 -26.29 20.99
C GLY A 825 -20.46 -24.91 20.62
N ARG A 826 -20.86 -24.09 21.61
CA ARG A 826 -21.32 -22.70 21.46
C ARG A 826 -20.47 -21.75 22.28
N VAL A 827 -20.35 -20.54 21.80
CA VAL A 827 -19.61 -19.45 22.44
C VAL A 827 -20.57 -18.29 22.70
N SER A 828 -20.61 -17.82 23.95
CA SER A 828 -21.39 -16.66 24.35
C SER A 828 -20.51 -15.42 24.41
N PHE A 829 -20.97 -14.33 23.82
CA PHE A 829 -20.29 -13.05 23.73
C PHE A 829 -21.10 -11.96 24.41
N ARG A 830 -20.45 -11.12 25.21
CA ARG A 830 -21.01 -9.86 25.69
C ARG A 830 -20.50 -8.73 24.77
N VAL A 831 -21.37 -8.23 23.88
CA VAL A 831 -21.06 -7.17 22.94
C VAL A 831 -20.89 -5.83 23.65
N GLY A 832 -20.12 -4.91 23.08
CA GLY A 832 -19.83 -3.60 23.66
C GLY A 832 -21.05 -2.72 23.94
N ASP A 833 -22.21 -3.01 23.31
CA ASP A 833 -23.50 -2.36 23.59
C ASP A 833 -24.27 -3.01 24.79
N GLY A 834 -23.69 -4.01 25.45
CA GLY A 834 -24.23 -4.69 26.63
C GLY A 834 -25.10 -5.90 26.33
N ARG A 835 -25.50 -6.16 25.08
CA ARG A 835 -26.29 -7.37 24.71
C ARG A 835 -25.42 -8.62 24.72
N THR A 836 -26.06 -9.76 24.94
CA THR A 836 -25.43 -11.07 24.85
C THR A 836 -25.79 -11.71 23.51
N LEU A 837 -24.78 -12.28 22.85
CA LEU A 837 -24.92 -13.01 21.61
C LEU A 837 -24.32 -14.40 21.80
N GLU A 838 -25.03 -15.43 21.32
CA GLU A 838 -24.56 -16.82 21.39
C GLU A 838 -24.45 -17.39 19.97
N LEU A 839 -23.25 -17.83 19.58
CA LEU A 839 -22.94 -18.36 18.26
C LEU A 839 -22.42 -19.79 18.36
N GLY A 840 -22.82 -20.64 17.42
CA GLY A 840 -22.33 -22.02 17.27
C GLY A 840 -21.18 -22.10 16.26
N LYS A 841 -20.47 -23.23 16.23
CA LYS A 841 -19.32 -23.46 15.35
C LYS A 841 -19.59 -23.17 13.86
N ASN A 842 -20.81 -23.45 13.40
CA ASN A 842 -21.19 -23.30 11.99
C ASN A 842 -21.77 -21.90 11.67
N ASP A 843 -21.83 -20.99 12.65
CA ASP A 843 -22.28 -19.63 12.38
C ASP A 843 -21.23 -18.89 11.52
N PRO A 844 -21.62 -18.30 10.39
CA PRO A 844 -20.66 -17.60 9.51
C PRO A 844 -19.85 -16.51 10.21
N GLN A 845 -20.41 -15.85 11.24
CA GLN A 845 -19.72 -14.80 11.98
C GLN A 845 -18.59 -15.31 12.88
N MET A 846 -18.59 -16.59 13.24
CA MET A 846 -17.47 -17.20 13.98
C MET A 846 -16.16 -17.18 13.16
N ARG A 847 -16.24 -17.23 11.85
CA ARG A 847 -15.07 -17.17 10.97
C ARG A 847 -14.52 -15.74 10.81
N HIS A 848 -15.27 -14.72 11.23
CA HIS A 848 -14.90 -13.31 11.10
C HIS A 848 -14.56 -12.67 12.44
N LEU A 849 -13.73 -13.34 13.21
CA LEU A 849 -13.26 -12.89 14.53
C LEU A 849 -11.75 -12.60 14.54
N ASP A 850 -11.35 -11.72 15.45
CA ASP A 850 -9.95 -11.41 15.70
C ASP A 850 -9.79 -10.97 17.16
N HIS A 851 -8.62 -11.18 17.79
CA HIS A 851 -8.36 -10.68 19.13
C HIS A 851 -8.26 -9.14 19.14
N ALA A 852 -8.69 -8.50 20.20
CA ALA A 852 -8.96 -7.06 20.23
C ALA A 852 -8.49 -6.29 21.45
N TRP A 853 -7.40 -6.69 22.09
CA TRP A 853 -6.75 -5.85 23.11
C TRP A 853 -5.99 -4.70 22.48
N ALA A 854 -5.24 -4.97 21.39
CA ALA A 854 -4.59 -3.97 20.57
C ALA A 854 -5.30 -3.81 19.21
N SER A 855 -5.28 -2.60 18.66
CA SER A 855 -5.84 -2.25 17.35
C SER A 855 -4.79 -1.64 16.43
N THR A 856 -5.04 -1.65 15.12
CA THR A 856 -4.24 -0.81 14.20
C THR A 856 -4.68 0.65 14.29
N VAL A 857 -3.78 1.57 13.96
CA VAL A 857 -4.06 3.03 13.97
C VAL A 857 -5.28 3.37 13.12
N HIS A 858 -5.40 2.78 11.91
CA HIS A 858 -6.56 2.94 11.04
C HIS A 858 -7.88 2.45 11.66
N ALA A 859 -7.85 1.27 12.31
CA ALA A 859 -9.05 0.72 12.95
C ALA A 859 -9.45 1.49 14.21
N PHE A 860 -8.53 2.23 14.83
CA PHE A 860 -8.78 3.06 16.00
C PHE A 860 -9.22 4.47 15.65
N GLN A 861 -9.08 4.89 14.38
CA GLN A 861 -9.50 6.22 13.94
C GLN A 861 -11.00 6.44 14.21
N GLY A 862 -11.36 7.66 14.64
CA GLY A 862 -12.72 8.00 15.06
C GLY A 862 -13.01 7.74 16.54
N ARG A 863 -12.29 6.85 17.21
CA ARG A 863 -12.48 6.56 18.65
C ARG A 863 -11.81 7.61 19.54
N THR A 864 -12.30 7.73 20.78
CA THR A 864 -11.72 8.60 21.81
C THR A 864 -11.69 7.81 23.12
N VAL A 865 -10.56 7.83 23.81
CA VAL A 865 -10.32 7.13 25.08
C VAL A 865 -9.67 8.07 26.08
N ASP A 866 -9.62 7.66 27.33
CA ASP A 866 -8.97 8.45 28.37
C ASP A 866 -7.45 8.42 28.21
N ASN A 867 -6.88 7.22 27.97
CA ASN A 867 -5.44 7.05 27.80
C ASN A 867 -5.12 6.28 26.50
N VAL A 868 -3.92 6.48 26.01
CA VAL A 868 -3.38 5.78 24.84
C VAL A 868 -1.99 5.24 25.14
N ILE A 869 -1.74 4.02 24.70
CA ILE A 869 -0.40 3.47 24.51
C ILE A 869 -0.19 3.35 23.00
N ALA A 870 0.59 4.24 22.44
CA ALA A 870 0.98 4.27 21.05
C ALA A 870 2.29 3.50 20.87
N VAL A 871 2.36 2.60 19.91
CA VAL A 871 3.57 1.83 19.62
C VAL A 871 4.07 2.19 18.24
N MET A 872 5.28 2.72 18.12
CA MET A 872 5.87 3.11 16.86
C MET A 872 7.28 2.54 16.71
N GLU A 873 7.52 1.88 15.58
CA GLU A 873 8.84 1.44 15.18
C GLU A 873 9.63 2.63 14.61
N ALA A 874 10.88 2.83 15.02
CA ALA A 874 11.68 4.00 14.61
C ALA A 874 11.86 4.12 13.09
N LYS A 875 12.01 3.00 12.38
CA LYS A 875 12.33 2.94 10.94
C LYS A 875 11.29 2.24 10.08
N HIS A 876 10.00 2.37 10.33
CA HIS A 876 9.02 1.79 9.42
C HIS A 876 8.72 2.76 8.27
N PRO A 877 9.11 2.46 7.01
CA PRO A 877 9.13 3.44 5.92
C PRO A 877 7.76 4.00 5.51
N LYS A 878 6.67 3.27 5.80
CA LYS A 878 5.31 3.68 5.42
C LYS A 878 4.38 3.95 6.62
N LEU A 879 4.75 3.55 7.83
CA LEU A 879 3.86 3.63 9.00
C LEU A 879 4.34 4.60 10.06
N SER A 880 5.66 4.83 10.17
CA SER A 880 6.22 5.83 11.09
C SER A 880 6.22 7.20 10.43
N THR A 881 5.07 7.86 10.45
CA THR A 881 4.82 9.15 9.81
C THR A 881 4.21 10.16 10.77
N GLN A 882 4.33 11.45 10.46
CA GLN A 882 3.67 12.52 11.25
C GLN A 882 2.17 12.31 11.37
N LYS A 883 1.50 11.86 10.28
CA LYS A 883 0.06 11.58 10.30
C LYS A 883 -0.29 10.45 11.27
N SER A 884 0.47 9.34 11.28
CA SER A 884 0.27 8.24 12.23
C SER A 884 0.48 8.72 13.66
N PHE A 885 1.59 9.39 13.94
CA PHE A 885 1.91 9.94 15.25
C PHE A 885 0.81 10.89 15.76
N TYR A 886 0.38 11.85 14.93
CA TYR A 886 -0.71 12.75 15.27
C TYR A 886 -2.01 12.02 15.59
N VAL A 887 -2.39 11.03 14.76
CA VAL A 887 -3.60 10.24 14.99
C VAL A 887 -3.53 9.52 16.33
N GLU A 888 -2.40 8.88 16.63
CA GLU A 888 -2.22 8.09 17.85
C GLU A 888 -2.34 8.94 19.11
N ILE A 889 -1.53 10.00 19.25
CA ILE A 889 -1.53 10.82 20.46
C ILE A 889 -2.81 11.64 20.61
N SER A 890 -3.48 11.97 19.53
CA SER A 890 -4.71 12.78 19.56
C SER A 890 -5.95 12.01 20.01
N ARG A 891 -5.90 10.66 20.14
CA ARG A 891 -7.04 9.85 20.63
C ARG A 891 -7.27 9.96 22.13
N ALA A 892 -6.23 10.28 22.90
CA ALA A 892 -6.26 10.37 24.35
C ALA A 892 -6.91 11.66 24.84
N ARG A 893 -7.62 11.58 25.99
CA ARG A 893 -8.08 12.75 26.74
C ARG A 893 -7.06 13.20 27.79
N HIS A 894 -6.44 12.26 28.48
CA HIS A 894 -5.61 12.51 29.65
C HIS A 894 -4.15 12.15 29.46
N ASN A 895 -3.83 10.98 28.92
CA ASN A 895 -2.45 10.54 28.80
C ASN A 895 -2.21 9.78 27.49
N ALA A 896 -1.10 10.10 26.82
CA ALA A 896 -0.59 9.34 25.70
C ALA A 896 0.85 8.93 25.99
N GLU A 897 1.09 7.63 26.08
CA GLU A 897 2.41 7.01 26.21
C GLU A 897 2.86 6.51 24.84
N LEU A 898 4.09 6.82 24.47
CA LEU A 898 4.72 6.37 23.21
C LEU A 898 5.77 5.31 23.53
N VAL A 899 5.65 4.13 22.94
CA VAL A 899 6.61 3.03 23.07
C VAL A 899 7.33 2.85 21.74
N THR A 900 8.65 2.97 21.74
CA THR A 900 9.47 2.88 20.53
C THR A 900 10.77 2.13 20.79
N ASP A 901 11.38 1.66 19.73
CA ASP A 901 12.69 0.99 19.74
C ASP A 901 13.88 1.97 19.76
N ASP A 902 13.73 3.19 19.25
CA ASP A 902 14.72 4.27 19.28
C ASP A 902 13.99 5.62 19.18
N ALA A 903 13.98 6.37 20.25
CA ALA A 903 13.25 7.65 20.33
C ALA A 903 13.90 8.74 19.46
N LYS A 904 15.24 8.76 19.39
CA LYS A 904 15.97 9.73 18.58
C LYS A 904 15.75 9.47 17.09
N GLU A 905 15.90 8.23 16.68
CA GLU A 905 15.72 7.82 15.29
C GLU A 905 14.26 7.96 14.85
N LEU A 906 13.29 7.62 15.72
CA LEU A 906 11.88 7.86 15.45
C LEU A 906 11.60 9.33 15.21
N ARG A 907 12.13 10.23 16.04
CA ARG A 907 12.00 11.67 15.85
C ARG A 907 12.54 12.12 14.50
N GLU A 908 13.75 11.70 14.12
CA GLU A 908 14.37 12.03 12.84
C GLU A 908 13.53 11.48 11.66
N THR A 909 13.00 10.25 11.80
CA THR A 909 12.11 9.64 10.81
C THR A 909 10.82 10.46 10.66
N LEU A 910 10.18 10.86 11.76
CA LEU A 910 8.95 11.65 11.73
C LEU A 910 9.17 13.07 11.19
N GLU A 911 10.32 13.69 11.47
CA GLU A 911 10.70 14.99 10.89
C GLU A 911 10.81 14.90 9.36
N ALA A 912 11.33 13.79 8.84
CA ALA A 912 11.50 13.55 7.40
C ALA A 912 10.22 13.05 6.70
N ALA A 913 9.36 12.26 7.39
CA ALA A 913 8.22 11.55 6.82
C ALA A 913 6.89 12.15 7.26
N THR A 914 6.35 13.08 6.48
CA THR A 914 5.03 13.69 6.76
C THR A 914 3.88 12.69 6.68
N GLY A 915 3.99 11.66 5.84
CA GLY A 915 2.90 10.73 5.52
C GLY A 915 1.87 11.33 4.56
N GLU A 916 2.14 12.49 3.98
CA GLU A 916 1.27 13.07 2.96
C GLU A 916 1.44 12.31 1.64
N ARG A 917 0.32 11.93 1.06
CA ARG A 917 0.30 11.36 -0.29
C ARG A 917 0.54 12.42 -1.33
N VAL A 918 1.14 12.02 -2.43
CA VAL A 918 1.25 12.87 -3.62
C VAL A 918 0.06 12.60 -4.53
N SER A 919 -0.56 13.66 -5.04
CA SER A 919 -1.60 13.56 -6.06
C SER A 919 -1.01 13.51 -7.46
N ALA A 920 -1.78 13.03 -8.43
CA ALA A 920 -1.36 12.98 -9.83
C ALA A 920 -1.03 14.38 -10.37
N LEU A 921 -1.85 15.38 -10.04
CA LEU A 921 -1.63 16.77 -10.47
C LEU A 921 -0.39 17.40 -9.85
N GLU A 922 -0.09 17.11 -8.58
CA GLU A 922 1.18 17.52 -7.95
C GLU A 922 2.37 16.85 -8.64
N GLY A 923 2.24 15.54 -8.92
CA GLY A 923 3.29 14.77 -9.60
C GLY A 923 3.71 15.38 -10.93
N ILE A 924 2.76 15.83 -11.74
CA ILE A 924 3.03 16.47 -13.04
C ILE A 924 3.26 17.98 -12.95
N GLY A 925 3.41 18.56 -11.75
CA GLY A 925 3.72 19.97 -11.53
C GLY A 925 2.60 20.97 -11.83
N VAL A 926 1.38 20.52 -12.08
CA VAL A 926 0.22 21.40 -12.35
C VAL A 926 -0.18 22.18 -11.11
N ALA A 927 -0.11 21.57 -9.95
CA ALA A 927 -0.46 22.19 -8.68
C ALA A 927 0.51 23.33 -8.30
N GLU A 928 1.79 23.20 -8.62
CA GLU A 928 2.80 24.24 -8.35
C GLU A 928 2.60 25.48 -9.23
N LYS A 929 2.25 25.31 -10.50
CA LYS A 929 1.95 26.42 -11.41
C LYS A 929 0.70 27.19 -10.95
N ALA A 930 -0.36 26.50 -10.58
CA ALA A 930 -1.59 27.12 -10.06
C ALA A 930 -1.31 27.88 -8.76
N LEU A 931 -0.52 27.32 -7.85
CA LEU A 931 -0.13 27.99 -6.59
C LEU A 931 0.79 29.19 -6.82
N ALA A 932 1.70 29.12 -7.80
CA ALA A 932 2.55 30.23 -8.20
C ALA A 932 1.75 31.36 -8.84
N GLU A 933 0.76 31.04 -9.69
CA GLU A 933 -0.16 32.02 -10.27
C GLU A 933 -1.06 32.68 -9.22
N GLU A 934 -1.55 31.93 -8.24
CA GLU A 934 -2.34 32.46 -7.13
C GLU A 934 -1.51 33.38 -6.23
N LYS A 935 -0.27 32.99 -5.90
CA LYS A 935 0.67 33.87 -5.19
C LYS A 935 1.01 35.13 -5.97
N ALA A 936 1.13 35.04 -7.30
CA ALA A 936 1.37 36.19 -8.16
C ALA A 936 0.14 37.11 -8.20
N ARG A 937 -1.10 36.57 -8.29
CA ARG A 937 -2.34 37.30 -8.23
C ARG A 937 -2.59 37.96 -6.86
N SER A 938 -2.24 37.28 -5.77
CA SER A 938 -2.35 37.83 -4.41
C SER A 938 -1.38 38.96 -4.20
N ARG A 939 -0.13 38.85 -4.65
CA ARG A 939 0.86 39.94 -4.63
C ARG A 939 0.47 41.13 -5.52
N GLY A 940 -0.20 40.86 -6.64
CA GLY A 940 -0.77 41.88 -7.51
C GLY A 940 -1.89 42.67 -6.83
N LYS A 941 -2.79 41.99 -6.08
CA LYS A 941 -3.87 42.60 -5.31
C LYS A 941 -3.35 43.39 -4.10
N GLU A 942 -2.30 42.95 -3.43
CA GLU A 942 -1.66 43.70 -2.34
C GLU A 942 -0.93 44.95 -2.84
N ARG A 943 -0.29 44.86 -4.03
CA ARG A 943 0.32 46.02 -4.67
C ARG A 943 -0.74 47.03 -5.17
N GLY A 944 -1.90 46.58 -5.67
CA GLY A 944 -3.04 47.43 -6.05
C GLY A 944 -3.65 48.13 -4.85
N ARG A 945 -3.84 47.46 -3.71
CA ARG A 945 -4.32 48.08 -2.46
C ARG A 945 -3.31 49.04 -1.84
N GLY A 946 -2.00 48.77 -2.02
CA GLY A 946 -0.95 49.70 -1.57
C GLY A 946 -0.90 50.99 -2.38
N LEU A 947 -1.32 50.98 -3.65
CA LEU A 947 -1.42 52.20 -4.49
C LEU A 947 -2.69 53.01 -4.24
N GLU A 948 -3.80 52.37 -3.94
CA GLU A 948 -5.06 53.05 -3.52
C GLU A 948 -4.94 53.68 -2.13
N GLY A 949 -4.18 53.07 -1.21
CA GLY A 949 -3.93 53.61 0.15
C GLY A 949 -2.93 54.78 0.19
N MET A 950 -2.23 55.11 -0.91
CA MET A 950 -1.31 56.25 -1.01
C MET A 950 -1.98 57.50 -1.58
N LEU A 951 -3.25 57.44 -2.02
CA LEU A 951 -4.00 58.59 -2.58
C LEU A 951 -4.97 59.24 -1.60
N GLU A 952 -5.07 58.74 -0.36
CA GLU A 952 -5.87 59.43 0.68
C GLU A 952 -4.99 59.95 1.80
N ARG A 953 -4.52 61.23 1.67
CA ARG A 953 -4.14 62.09 2.80
C ARG A 953 -5.02 63.33 2.83
N PRO A 954 -5.62 63.65 3.96
CA PRO A 954 -6.52 64.81 4.06
C PRO A 954 -5.72 66.12 4.16
N ALA A 955 -6.04 67.09 3.32
CA ALA A 955 -5.64 68.46 3.51
C ALA A 955 -6.84 69.19 4.10
N GLY A 956 -6.58 69.82 5.24
CA GLY A 956 -7.56 70.56 5.96
C GLY A 956 -7.80 71.99 5.43
N THR A 957 -8.99 72.41 5.68
CA THR A 957 -9.53 73.79 6.00
C THR A 957 -9.43 74.96 5.03
N ARG A 958 -10.64 75.56 4.83
CA ARG A 958 -11.04 76.93 4.63
C ARG A 958 -11.01 77.49 3.21
N ASP A 959 -12.11 77.96 2.84
CA ASP A 959 -13.05 79.04 2.85
C ASP A 959 -13.53 79.46 1.46
N GLU A 960 -14.81 79.60 1.39
CA GLU A 960 -15.64 80.61 0.73
C GLU A 960 -15.67 80.86 -0.82
N ALA A 961 -16.87 80.74 -1.25
CA ALA A 961 -17.64 81.66 -2.10
C ALA A 961 -17.76 81.44 -3.61
N ALA A 962 -18.99 81.28 -3.97
CA ALA A 962 -19.70 81.84 -5.12
C ALA A 962 -19.45 81.31 -6.53
N ASP A 963 -20.35 80.79 -7.14
CA ASP A 963 -21.48 81.30 -7.91
C ASP A 963 -21.56 80.60 -9.32
N ARG A 964 -22.79 80.15 -9.61
CA ARG A 964 -23.49 80.10 -10.87
C ARG A 964 -22.92 79.35 -12.08
N GLY A 965 -23.54 78.24 -12.49
CA GLY A 965 -24.53 78.44 -13.54
C GLY A 965 -24.35 77.48 -14.71
N ARG A 966 -25.43 76.76 -14.98
CA ARG A 966 -25.88 76.20 -16.28
C ARG A 966 -25.42 74.80 -16.71
N GLU A 967 -26.39 73.94 -16.59
CA GLU A 967 -26.75 72.90 -17.60
C GLU A 967 -27.29 73.63 -18.90
N PRO A 968 -27.64 72.97 -20.03
CA PRO A 968 -27.71 71.58 -20.39
C PRO A 968 -27.31 71.34 -21.88
N GLU A 969 -27.49 70.11 -22.33
CA GLU A 969 -28.12 69.59 -23.58
C GLU A 969 -27.45 68.29 -24.04
N ARG A 970 -28.04 67.14 -24.02
CA ARG A 970 -28.82 66.40 -25.02
C ARG A 970 -28.25 66.44 -26.44
N ASP A 971 -27.95 65.32 -27.01
CA ASP A 971 -28.67 64.68 -28.13
C ASP A 971 -28.04 63.36 -28.56
N LYS A 972 -28.88 62.31 -28.59
CA LYS A 972 -29.42 61.46 -29.63
C LYS A 972 -28.49 60.43 -30.35
N ALA A 973 -29.00 59.22 -30.26
CA ALA A 973 -28.73 58.09 -31.17
C ALA A 973 -29.27 58.36 -32.62
N PRO A 974 -28.96 57.51 -33.60
CA PRO A 974 -29.87 56.44 -34.06
C PRO A 974 -29.14 55.14 -34.47
N GLU A 975 -29.66 53.96 -34.22
CA GLU A 975 -30.70 53.18 -34.94
C GLU A 975 -30.42 52.80 -36.40
N GLN A 976 -30.65 51.51 -36.60
CA GLN A 976 -31.24 50.80 -37.76
C GLN A 976 -30.22 50.08 -38.64
N GLU A 977 -30.45 48.95 -39.21
CA GLU A 977 -31.62 48.07 -39.43
C GLU A 977 -31.17 46.71 -39.96
N ARG A 978 -31.92 45.66 -39.66
CA ARG A 978 -32.57 44.63 -40.53
C ARG A 978 -31.67 43.75 -41.41
N ALA A 979 -32.01 42.56 -41.71
CA ALA A 979 -33.14 41.64 -41.51
C ALA A 979 -32.88 40.37 -42.31
N ALA A 980 -33.38 39.24 -41.82
CA ALA A 980 -34.19 38.21 -42.55
C ALA A 980 -33.50 37.48 -43.73
N GLU A 981 -33.69 36.23 -44.02
CA GLU A 981 -34.84 35.33 -44.00
C GLU A 981 -34.37 33.91 -44.33
N MET A 982 -34.94 32.90 -43.69
CA MET A 982 -35.75 31.78 -44.22
C MET A 982 -35.16 31.00 -45.42
N ASP A 983 -35.27 29.69 -45.51
CA ASP A 983 -36.43 28.80 -45.34
C ASP A 983 -35.99 27.32 -45.61
N LYS A 984 -36.67 26.41 -44.91
CA LYS A 984 -37.23 25.07 -45.24
C LYS A 984 -36.49 24.12 -46.20
N SER A 985 -36.37 22.88 -45.76
CA SER A 985 -37.37 21.79 -46.12
C SER A 985 -36.86 20.45 -45.64
N ARG A 986 -37.60 19.75 -44.81
CA ARG A 986 -38.41 18.52 -45.03
C ARG A 986 -37.72 17.36 -45.72
N GLY A 987 -37.79 16.21 -45.00
CA GLY A 987 -37.72 14.90 -45.62
C GLY A 987 -37.51 13.75 -44.62
N SER A 988 -38.58 13.30 -44.08
CA SER A 988 -39.03 12.11 -43.41
C SER A 988 -38.57 10.75 -43.97
N ARG A 989 -38.51 9.77 -43.07
CA ARG A 989 -38.82 8.30 -43.07
C ARG A 989 -37.66 7.58 -42.39
N GLY A 990 -37.82 6.87 -41.31
CA GLY A 990 -38.87 5.90 -40.97
C GLY A 990 -38.39 4.46 -41.29
N ILE A 991 -38.25 3.62 -40.28
CA ILE A 991 -38.44 2.14 -40.13
C ILE A 991 -37.49 1.70 -39.04
N GLU A 992 -37.95 1.39 -37.79
CA GLU A 992 -38.34 0.06 -37.27
C GLU A 992 -37.41 -1.09 -37.71
N MET A 993 -36.86 -1.90 -36.84
CA MET A 993 -37.31 -2.83 -35.84
C MET A 993 -36.15 -3.71 -35.32
N GLU A 994 -36.23 -4.08 -34.07
CA GLU A 994 -35.95 -5.40 -33.43
C GLU A 994 -34.53 -6.04 -33.63
N MET A 995 -33.80 -6.33 -32.63
CA MET A 995 -33.87 -7.28 -31.48
C MET A 995 -32.80 -6.93 -30.43
#